data_15b5fc55387536010d7221b7e4fbae9a
#
_entry.id   15b5fc55387536010d7221b7e4fbae9a
#
_cell.length_a   1.000
_cell.length_b   1.000
_cell.length_c   1.000
_cell.angle_alpha   90.00
_cell.angle_beta   90.00
_cell.angle_gamma   90.00
#
_symmetry.space_group_name_H-M   'P 1'
#
loop_
_entity.id
_entity.type
_entity.pdbx_description
1 polymer ?
#
loop_
_entity_poly.entity_id
_entity_poly.type
_entity_poly.pdbx_seq_one_letter_code
_entity_poly.pdbx_strand_id
1 'polypeptide(L)'
;MKKNFVNLTMRGGGILCLLAPMFSANAENSLRTDASFNLSSVYQDERISGTVVDQEGNPVIGANVIIKGTQNGTITDLDGKFILENCPANAILQVSYIGYQTQEVVPEGTSVKVTLREDSQNLEEVVVVGYGSSVKKDLTTAVTSVKSKDFLQGAVNDAMQLVDGKVAGVTVNSTAASDPNSSSSIQVRGASSLKAGNSPLIVIDGMPGGDLRNIAQQDIESITVLKDGSAAAIYGSRGANGVILVTTKQGRAGKTTISYDGYVEHDFVANKPDVLDPDAYLANVTGAVDHGYRTDWYDELINKNNFGHNHNIALAGGSESTIFRISTNFKQKEGLDIVSKRKEYGLRGNFKHITLEDRLEVGGNISYRIADEDCTDYGSFKQAVQLNPTYSVDEMEAFQGSGGYSYNPVKNLTERDRGALQEYSMVDFNIKLNILDNLNTELKLGRQGHNKKEQDYKYSTFRECIDGGYHGHAYIKQENWTDWTLEWLGNYEFTIGKHNTKIMGGYSYQEFNYEEFDAENRNFPTDAFLTNNLGAGDYQKLDGRLGMNSTKNQEKTIAFLGRVNYNYNDLFLFTGSLRYEGNTKFGADNKWGLFPAASAAWRVSKLPVFESSSVVDDLKVRFSYGVTGRSGFDKYISLAKYTGYGDYYSDRFGWIKGYGPGNNPNYDLGWEKQVSYNLGIDYTLFKSRLSGSLDLFIRDGRDVIGDYKVPLPPYLHETITANVGTTTSKGFELQANWDAVQTKDFTYSTNVVLSYTTSKLKSFSNEKYQLGYIDGDGFPSPGNPGSAQRLQDGTPIGSFYGFKYAGVDENGQILIWEGGKEGGTTKLGADGNEQDKVYLDGTGVPKWELSWGNTFTYKNFDLSIFFRGRFDYKIMNQYEMYYGLQVIAVDNKLTSAYEENAHIKGPKVICDYFLQNGNYLRLDNITLGWTPKLNTKWISNLRLYATIKNVFTLTKYTGVDPTTVTTTGLWPGIGGMDVYPTARNLTFGVQISY
;
A
#
# COMPACT_ATOMS: atom_id res chain seq x y z
N MET A 1 12.52 -21.68 30.60
CA MET A 1 13.70 -22.43 30.16
C MET A 1 13.31 -23.68 29.40
N LYS A 2 14.00 -23.96 28.31
CA LYS A 2 13.83 -25.06 27.34
C LYS A 2 12.68 -24.90 26.32
N LYS A 3 13.00 -24.22 25.22
CA LYS A 3 12.27 -24.31 23.96
C LYS A 3 12.46 -25.71 23.39
N ASN A 4 11.38 -26.44 23.28
CA ASN A 4 11.33 -27.68 22.52
C ASN A 4 11.21 -27.34 21.03
N PHE A 5 12.15 -27.88 20.26
CA PHE A 5 12.03 -27.96 18.80
C PHE A 5 10.72 -28.66 18.44
N VAL A 6 9.80 -27.94 17.86
CA VAL A 6 8.64 -28.54 17.21
C VAL A 6 9.10 -29.09 15.88
N ASN A 7 9.09 -30.41 15.76
CA ASN A 7 9.28 -31.13 14.51
C ASN A 7 8.22 -30.67 13.51
N LEU A 8 8.66 -29.95 12.47
CA LEU A 8 7.86 -29.63 11.30
C LEU A 8 7.66 -30.93 10.51
N THR A 9 6.65 -31.73 10.84
CA THR A 9 6.18 -32.78 9.97
C THR A 9 5.43 -32.14 8.81
N MET A 10 6.10 -32.04 7.66
CA MET A 10 5.46 -31.73 6.38
C MET A 10 4.34 -32.73 6.09
N ARG A 11 3.09 -32.35 6.32
CA ARG A 11 1.94 -32.93 5.66
C ARG A 11 1.50 -32.03 4.52
N GLY A 12 2.26 -32.07 3.45
CA GLY A 12 1.96 -31.47 2.16
C GLY A 12 2.30 -32.50 1.09
N GLY A 13 1.56 -33.58 1.06
CA GLY A 13 1.69 -34.58 -0.01
C GLY A 13 1.17 -33.99 -1.31
N GLY A 14 2.01 -34.03 -2.33
CA GLY A 14 1.56 -34.11 -3.71
C GLY A 14 1.67 -32.90 -4.61
N ILE A 15 2.80 -32.20 -4.68
CA ILE A 15 3.20 -31.45 -5.90
C ILE A 15 4.74 -31.30 -5.90
N LEU A 16 5.45 -32.41 -5.94
CA LEU A 16 6.92 -32.40 -6.18
C LEU A 16 7.38 -33.58 -7.05
N CYS A 17 6.55 -33.99 -8.01
CA CYS A 17 6.91 -35.04 -8.99
C CYS A 17 6.47 -34.63 -10.40
N LEU A 18 6.99 -33.51 -10.95
CA LEU A 18 6.89 -33.20 -12.38
C LEU A 18 7.97 -32.22 -12.87
N LEU A 19 9.17 -32.25 -12.28
CA LEU A 19 10.33 -31.54 -12.85
C LEU A 19 11.61 -32.36 -12.72
N ALA A 20 11.66 -33.48 -13.40
CA ALA A 20 12.83 -34.10 -13.96
C ALA A 20 12.36 -35.39 -14.71
N PRO A 21 12.85 -35.77 -15.90
CA PRO A 21 14.09 -35.35 -16.49
C PRO A 21 13.94 -34.91 -17.95
N MET A 22 14.63 -33.90 -18.40
CA MET A 22 15.00 -33.74 -19.80
C MET A 22 16.42 -33.14 -19.87
N PHE A 23 17.37 -33.91 -19.44
CA PHE A 23 18.77 -33.72 -19.82
C PHE A 23 19.37 -35.11 -20.06
N SER A 24 19.27 -35.59 -21.29
CA SER A 24 20.25 -36.51 -21.86
C SER A 24 19.96 -36.73 -23.32
N ALA A 25 21.04 -36.82 -24.04
CA ALA A 25 21.21 -37.24 -25.40
C ALA A 25 21.37 -36.12 -26.44
N ASN A 26 22.34 -36.07 -27.27
CA ASN A 26 23.55 -36.82 -27.51
C ASN A 26 24.26 -36.04 -28.61
N ALA A 27 25.53 -35.84 -28.43
CA ALA A 27 26.42 -35.56 -29.54
C ALA A 27 26.69 -36.92 -30.28
N GLU A 28 26.48 -36.91 -31.57
CA GLU A 28 27.29 -37.75 -32.47
C GLU A 28 27.10 -37.37 -33.94
N ASN A 29 28.15 -36.91 -34.51
CA ASN A 29 28.78 -37.24 -35.76
C ASN A 29 27.93 -37.72 -36.97
N SER A 30 28.09 -37.04 -38.10
CA SER A 30 28.80 -37.64 -39.23
C SER A 30 28.80 -36.75 -40.48
N LEU A 31 30.02 -36.47 -40.93
CA LEU A 31 30.58 -36.83 -42.22
C LEU A 31 30.07 -36.10 -43.50
N ARG A 32 31.01 -35.26 -43.98
CA ARG A 32 31.52 -35.07 -45.31
C ARG A 32 30.66 -35.47 -46.52
N THR A 33 30.48 -34.54 -47.40
CA THR A 33 30.90 -34.71 -48.82
C THR A 33 31.27 -33.41 -49.48
N ASP A 34 32.42 -33.40 -50.09
CA ASP A 34 33.02 -32.35 -50.93
C ASP A 34 32.18 -32.13 -52.20
N ALA A 35 32.02 -30.86 -52.57
CA ALA A 35 31.94 -30.50 -53.97
C ALA A 35 32.51 -29.08 -54.15
N SER A 36 33.71 -29.04 -54.65
CA SER A 36 34.39 -27.83 -55.12
C SER A 36 33.66 -27.19 -56.30
N PHE A 37 33.46 -25.88 -56.25
CA PHE A 37 33.47 -25.01 -57.42
C PHE A 37 34.15 -23.69 -57.07
N ASN A 38 35.32 -23.51 -57.66
CA ASN A 38 36.08 -22.24 -57.72
C ASN A 38 35.35 -21.23 -58.58
N LEU A 39 35.21 -20.00 -58.02
CA LEU A 39 35.41 -18.77 -58.82
C LEU A 39 35.94 -17.67 -57.91
N SER A 40 37.17 -17.34 -58.06
CA SER A 40 37.92 -16.29 -57.42
C SER A 40 37.40 -14.93 -57.85
N SER A 41 36.99 -14.13 -56.84
CA SER A 41 37.24 -12.69 -56.84
C SER A 41 37.88 -12.40 -55.48
N VAL A 42 39.16 -12.02 -55.54
CA VAL A 42 39.98 -11.62 -54.40
C VAL A 42 39.41 -10.29 -53.85
N TYR A 43 38.53 -10.36 -52.81
CA TYR A 43 38.43 -9.31 -51.85
C TYR A 43 39.24 -9.73 -50.64
N GLN A 44 40.32 -9.04 -50.32
CA GLN A 44 41.04 -9.21 -49.08
C GLN A 44 40.07 -8.78 -47.93
N ASP A 45 39.51 -9.78 -47.24
CA ASP A 45 38.83 -9.53 -46.00
C ASP A 45 39.87 -9.13 -44.96
N GLU A 46 39.82 -7.86 -44.51
CA GLU A 46 40.76 -7.35 -43.52
C GLU A 46 40.24 -7.63 -42.11
N ARG A 47 41.16 -7.88 -41.20
CA ARG A 47 40.92 -7.96 -39.76
C ARG A 47 40.95 -6.53 -39.23
N ILE A 48 39.83 -6.06 -38.68
CA ILE A 48 39.72 -4.74 -38.06
C ILE A 48 39.74 -4.89 -36.54
N SER A 49 40.64 -4.14 -35.90
CA SER A 49 40.65 -4.00 -34.44
C SER A 49 40.26 -2.59 -34.07
N GLY A 50 39.66 -2.38 -32.89
CA GLY A 50 39.29 -1.07 -32.45
C GLY A 50 39.08 -0.97 -30.96
N THR A 51 38.83 0.26 -30.51
CA THR A 51 38.47 0.55 -29.12
C THR A 51 37.25 1.46 -29.10
N VAL A 52 36.28 1.08 -28.33
CA VAL A 52 35.06 1.86 -28.06
C VAL A 52 35.19 2.54 -26.72
N VAL A 53 35.05 3.84 -26.66
CA VAL A 53 35.15 4.65 -25.45
C VAL A 53 33.94 5.59 -25.35
N ASP A 54 33.66 6.07 -24.14
CA ASP A 54 32.69 7.15 -23.91
C ASP A 54 33.34 8.53 -24.19
N GLN A 55 32.57 9.61 -23.95
CA GLN A 55 33.04 10.98 -24.16
C GLN A 55 34.16 11.39 -23.18
N GLU A 56 34.24 10.73 -22.03
CA GLU A 56 35.27 10.90 -21.00
C GLU A 56 36.52 10.05 -21.28
N GLY A 57 36.45 9.17 -22.29
CA GLY A 57 37.56 8.31 -22.70
C GLY A 57 37.61 6.98 -21.91
N ASN A 58 36.61 6.65 -21.15
CA ASN A 58 36.51 5.35 -20.46
C ASN A 58 36.09 4.24 -21.45
N PRO A 59 36.58 3.00 -21.29
CA PRO A 59 36.18 1.90 -22.15
C PRO A 59 34.72 1.53 -22.02
N VAL A 60 34.00 1.40 -23.12
CA VAL A 60 32.64 0.89 -23.17
C VAL A 60 32.68 -0.62 -23.33
N ILE A 61 32.39 -1.34 -22.24
CA ILE A 61 32.47 -2.81 -22.17
C ILE A 61 31.18 -3.43 -22.70
N GLY A 62 31.27 -4.44 -23.58
CA GLY A 62 30.08 -5.11 -24.11
C GLY A 62 29.33 -4.32 -25.19
N ALA A 63 29.94 -3.28 -25.77
CA ALA A 63 29.37 -2.59 -26.92
C ALA A 63 29.30 -3.54 -28.11
N ASN A 64 28.17 -3.57 -28.79
CA ASN A 64 27.95 -4.37 -29.98
C ASN A 64 28.54 -3.68 -31.20
N VAL A 65 29.43 -4.33 -31.96
CA VAL A 65 30.07 -3.83 -33.18
C VAL A 65 29.70 -4.78 -34.31
N ILE A 66 28.85 -4.35 -35.24
CA ILE A 66 28.38 -5.16 -36.37
C ILE A 66 28.71 -4.46 -37.70
N ILE A 67 28.93 -5.23 -38.74
CA ILE A 67 28.97 -4.71 -40.10
C ILE A 67 27.55 -4.46 -40.54
N LYS A 68 27.25 -3.21 -40.83
CA LYS A 68 25.90 -2.76 -41.21
C LYS A 68 25.31 -3.58 -42.36
N GLY A 69 24.11 -4.16 -42.09
CA GLY A 69 23.40 -5.00 -43.07
C GLY A 69 23.86 -6.45 -43.12
N THR A 70 24.69 -6.91 -42.18
CA THR A 70 25.13 -8.33 -42.05
C THR A 70 24.90 -8.84 -40.61
N GLN A 71 25.09 -10.14 -40.41
CA GLN A 71 25.14 -10.75 -39.07
C GLN A 71 26.56 -10.90 -38.52
N ASN A 72 27.59 -10.38 -39.25
CA ASN A 72 28.95 -10.41 -38.79
C ASN A 72 29.21 -9.29 -37.80
N GLY A 73 29.49 -9.64 -36.54
CA GLY A 73 29.70 -8.69 -35.45
C GLY A 73 30.46 -9.30 -34.28
N THR A 74 30.86 -8.44 -33.36
CA THR A 74 31.60 -8.79 -32.14
C THR A 74 31.17 -7.85 -31.02
N ILE A 75 31.56 -8.14 -29.80
CA ILE A 75 31.35 -7.25 -28.63
C ILE A 75 32.69 -6.78 -28.08
N THR A 76 32.72 -5.60 -27.48
CA THR A 76 33.95 -5.08 -26.85
C THR A 76 34.26 -5.80 -25.53
N ASP A 77 35.55 -5.99 -25.26
CA ASP A 77 36.09 -6.57 -24.04
C ASP A 77 36.15 -5.58 -22.87
N LEU A 78 36.77 -6.01 -21.75
CA LEU A 78 36.89 -5.19 -20.53
C LEU A 78 37.69 -3.89 -20.70
N ASP A 79 38.52 -3.82 -21.74
CA ASP A 79 39.27 -2.62 -22.10
C ASP A 79 38.57 -1.79 -23.20
N GLY A 80 37.33 -2.17 -23.56
CA GLY A 80 36.57 -1.55 -24.65
C GLY A 80 37.12 -1.94 -26.04
N LYS A 81 38.00 -2.92 -26.15
CA LYS A 81 38.64 -3.36 -27.43
C LYS A 81 37.77 -4.39 -28.12
N PHE A 82 37.76 -4.36 -29.41
CA PHE A 82 37.12 -5.37 -30.26
C PHE A 82 38.02 -5.82 -31.39
N ILE A 83 37.76 -7.00 -31.90
CA ILE A 83 38.37 -7.54 -33.11
C ILE A 83 37.25 -8.12 -33.95
N LEU A 84 37.17 -7.66 -35.20
CA LEU A 84 36.19 -8.12 -36.17
C LEU A 84 36.97 -8.75 -37.35
N GLU A 85 36.73 -10.03 -37.58
CA GLU A 85 37.31 -10.79 -38.67
C GLU A 85 36.43 -10.69 -39.92
N ASN A 86 37.00 -10.88 -41.11
CA ASN A 86 36.29 -10.89 -42.38
C ASN A 86 35.50 -9.60 -42.67
N CYS A 87 36.13 -8.44 -42.51
CA CYS A 87 35.52 -7.15 -42.75
C CYS A 87 35.85 -6.65 -44.15
N PRO A 88 34.87 -6.37 -45.02
CA PRO A 88 35.12 -5.77 -46.33
C PRO A 88 35.79 -4.38 -46.25
N ALA A 89 36.66 -4.04 -47.15
CA ALA A 89 37.49 -2.84 -47.13
C ALA A 89 36.71 -1.47 -47.07
N ASN A 90 35.40 -1.46 -47.31
CA ASN A 90 34.55 -0.29 -47.21
C ASN A 90 33.31 -0.54 -46.30
N ALA A 91 33.43 -1.46 -45.35
CA ALA A 91 32.34 -1.79 -44.47
C ALA A 91 32.02 -0.59 -43.53
N ILE A 92 30.75 -0.35 -43.33
CA ILE A 92 30.29 0.58 -42.27
C ILE A 92 30.11 -0.25 -41.01
N LEU A 93 30.89 0.06 -39.98
CA LEU A 93 30.71 -0.51 -38.66
C LEU A 93 29.61 0.25 -37.93
N GLN A 94 28.60 -0.46 -37.48
CA GLN A 94 27.56 0.06 -36.60
C GLN A 94 27.88 -0.36 -35.16
N VAL A 95 28.21 0.62 -34.33
CA VAL A 95 28.57 0.43 -32.93
C VAL A 95 27.44 0.92 -32.06
N SER A 96 26.92 0.05 -31.26
CA SER A 96 25.79 0.35 -30.37
C SER A 96 26.01 -0.19 -28.95
N TYR A 97 25.53 0.55 -27.97
CA TYR A 97 25.51 0.14 -26.57
C TYR A 97 24.33 0.78 -25.85
N ILE A 98 23.79 0.09 -24.85
CA ILE A 98 22.63 0.58 -24.08
C ILE A 98 23.01 1.89 -23.38
N GLY A 99 22.24 2.94 -23.61
CA GLY A 99 22.48 4.27 -23.05
C GLY A 99 23.37 5.17 -23.91
N TYR A 100 23.79 4.73 -25.11
CA TYR A 100 24.59 5.50 -26.04
C TYR A 100 23.95 5.56 -27.43
N GLN A 101 24.18 6.67 -28.12
CA GLN A 101 23.77 6.84 -29.53
C GLN A 101 24.55 5.87 -30.42
N THR A 102 23.82 5.12 -31.23
CA THR A 102 24.43 4.24 -32.22
C THR A 102 25.28 5.05 -33.17
N GLN A 103 26.58 4.70 -33.30
CA GLN A 103 27.52 5.34 -34.19
C GLN A 103 27.77 4.46 -35.41
N GLU A 104 27.77 5.09 -36.59
CA GLU A 104 28.20 4.44 -37.84
C GLU A 104 29.60 5.01 -38.23
N VAL A 105 30.57 4.13 -38.34
CA VAL A 105 31.95 4.52 -38.60
C VAL A 105 32.51 3.70 -39.78
N VAL A 106 33.11 4.37 -40.73
CA VAL A 106 33.89 3.70 -41.77
C VAL A 106 35.35 3.62 -41.27
N PRO A 107 35.94 2.41 -41.11
CA PRO A 107 37.31 2.27 -40.64
C PRO A 107 38.30 2.86 -41.65
N GLU A 108 39.17 3.75 -41.20
CA GLU A 108 40.35 4.25 -42.01
C GLU A 108 41.54 3.35 -41.65
N GLY A 109 41.62 2.13 -42.27
CA GLY A 109 42.71 1.17 -42.03
C GLY A 109 42.27 0.06 -41.05
N THR A 110 43.25 -0.68 -40.49
CA THR A 110 43.04 -1.88 -39.68
C THR A 110 42.74 -1.60 -38.18
N SER A 111 42.74 -0.34 -37.75
CA SER A 111 42.44 0.07 -36.37
C SER A 111 41.53 1.30 -36.31
N VAL A 112 40.47 1.20 -35.52
CA VAL A 112 39.50 2.29 -35.38
C VAL A 112 39.22 2.59 -33.90
N LYS A 113 39.14 3.89 -33.55
CA LYS A 113 38.65 4.34 -32.24
C LYS A 113 37.28 4.94 -32.42
N VAL A 114 36.29 4.38 -31.73
CA VAL A 114 34.90 4.85 -31.73
C VAL A 114 34.60 5.51 -30.39
N THR A 115 34.16 6.76 -30.45
CA THR A 115 33.70 7.45 -29.23
C THR A 115 32.18 7.50 -29.24
N LEU A 116 31.53 6.68 -28.38
CA LEU A 116 30.10 6.72 -28.22
C LEU A 116 29.69 7.97 -27.42
N ARG A 117 28.66 8.62 -27.89
CA ARG A 117 28.02 9.72 -27.17
C ARG A 117 26.87 9.17 -26.36
N GLU A 118 26.77 9.59 -25.10
CA GLU A 118 25.60 9.25 -24.30
C GLU A 118 24.36 9.70 -25.07
N ASP A 119 23.41 8.77 -25.15
CA ASP A 119 22.11 9.08 -25.70
C ASP A 119 21.32 9.86 -24.66
N SER A 120 21.41 11.20 -24.75
CA SER A 120 20.58 12.08 -23.94
C SER A 120 19.09 12.06 -24.36
N GLN A 121 18.74 11.32 -25.41
CA GLN A 121 17.38 10.97 -25.68
C GLN A 121 17.04 9.87 -24.69
N ASN A 122 16.22 10.23 -23.70
CA ASN A 122 15.61 9.34 -22.73
C ASN A 122 15.39 7.96 -23.32
N LEU A 123 16.06 6.93 -22.75
CA LEU A 123 15.59 5.56 -22.86
C LEU A 123 14.08 5.62 -22.68
N GLU A 124 13.31 5.26 -23.71
CA GLU A 124 11.85 5.37 -23.70
C GLU A 124 11.35 4.66 -22.45
N GLU A 125 10.96 5.44 -21.44
CA GLU A 125 10.52 4.89 -20.16
C GLU A 125 9.27 4.04 -20.41
N VAL A 126 9.45 2.72 -20.34
CA VAL A 126 8.35 1.76 -20.46
C VAL A 126 7.65 1.66 -19.11
N VAL A 127 6.37 1.93 -19.11
CA VAL A 127 5.50 1.86 -17.93
C VAL A 127 4.49 0.73 -18.14
N VAL A 128 4.33 -0.11 -17.12
CA VAL A 128 3.27 -1.11 -17.12
C VAL A 128 1.93 -0.37 -16.96
N VAL A 129 1.04 -0.57 -17.90
CA VAL A 129 -0.32 -0.01 -17.89
C VAL A 129 -1.27 -1.17 -18.15
N GLY A 130 -2.36 -1.25 -17.44
CA GLY A 130 -3.31 -2.36 -17.44
C GLY A 130 -3.32 -3.19 -18.72
N TYR A 131 -3.03 -4.49 -18.61
CA TYR A 131 -2.90 -5.43 -19.72
C TYR A 131 -1.88 -5.02 -20.79
N GLY A 132 -0.62 -4.84 -20.37
CA GLY A 132 0.52 -4.57 -21.23
C GLY A 132 1.43 -3.47 -20.71
N SER A 133 2.43 -3.15 -21.51
CA SER A 133 3.36 -2.05 -21.28
C SER A 133 3.23 -1.03 -22.40
N SER A 134 3.45 0.23 -22.07
CA SER A 134 3.46 1.33 -23.02
C SER A 134 4.62 2.26 -22.70
N VAL A 135 5.13 2.92 -23.74
CA VAL A 135 6.13 3.97 -23.53
C VAL A 135 5.45 5.17 -22.89
N LYS A 136 6.05 5.74 -21.87
CA LYS A 136 5.48 6.87 -21.10
C LYS A 136 5.07 8.05 -21.99
N LYS A 137 5.81 8.31 -23.06
CA LYS A 137 5.50 9.36 -24.03
C LYS A 137 4.16 9.15 -24.74
N ASP A 138 3.73 7.88 -24.91
CA ASP A 138 2.50 7.51 -25.63
C ASP A 138 1.27 7.43 -24.71
N LEU A 139 1.45 7.62 -23.40
CA LEU A 139 0.34 7.61 -22.47
C LEU A 139 -0.52 8.86 -22.60
N THR A 140 -1.83 8.65 -22.68
CA THR A 140 -2.87 9.70 -22.73
C THR A 140 -3.51 9.97 -21.37
N THR A 141 -3.08 9.24 -20.33
CA THR A 141 -3.72 9.19 -19.00
C THR A 141 -2.73 9.58 -17.89
N ALA A 142 -3.25 9.92 -16.69
CA ALA A 142 -2.44 10.24 -15.52
C ALA A 142 -1.86 8.97 -14.87
N VAL A 143 -0.59 8.69 -15.15
CA VAL A 143 0.15 7.54 -14.62
C VAL A 143 1.45 8.03 -13.97
N THR A 144 1.71 7.59 -12.75
CA THR A 144 2.97 7.86 -12.05
C THR A 144 3.65 6.55 -11.70
N SER A 145 4.89 6.38 -12.10
CA SER A 145 5.71 5.20 -11.77
C SER A 145 6.90 5.62 -10.91
N VAL A 146 7.15 4.91 -9.83
CA VAL A 146 8.32 5.05 -8.96
C VAL A 146 9.13 3.78 -9.08
N LYS A 147 10.39 3.90 -9.48
CA LYS A 147 11.31 2.77 -9.64
C LYS A 147 12.03 2.48 -8.33
N SER A 148 12.56 1.27 -8.20
CA SER A 148 13.25 0.82 -6.97
C SER A 148 14.41 1.72 -6.54
N LYS A 149 15.11 2.36 -7.47
CA LYS A 149 16.18 3.34 -7.19
C LYS A 149 15.67 4.62 -6.50
N ASP A 150 14.40 4.97 -6.71
CA ASP A 150 13.75 6.19 -6.21
C ASP A 150 12.93 5.95 -4.93
N PHE A 151 12.88 4.70 -4.44
CA PHE A 151 12.19 4.33 -3.22
C PHE A 151 12.82 5.00 -1.99
N LEU A 152 11.98 5.23 -0.97
CA LEU A 152 12.48 5.61 0.34
C LEU A 152 13.34 4.47 0.89
N GLN A 153 14.57 4.81 1.27
CA GLN A 153 15.53 3.84 1.80
C GLN A 153 15.27 3.53 3.27
N GLY A 154 15.76 2.39 3.74
CA GLY A 154 15.61 1.92 5.12
C GLY A 154 14.54 0.84 5.27
N ALA A 155 14.37 0.39 6.50
CA ALA A 155 13.43 -0.66 6.85
C ALA A 155 11.98 -0.16 6.74
N VAL A 156 11.10 -0.98 6.18
CA VAL A 156 9.65 -0.75 6.11
C VAL A 156 8.89 -2.02 6.51
N ASN A 157 7.71 -1.85 7.09
CA ASN A 157 6.83 -2.98 7.42
C ASN A 157 5.87 -3.32 6.26
N ASP A 158 5.55 -2.31 5.44
CA ASP A 158 4.64 -2.41 4.30
C ASP A 158 5.30 -1.76 3.08
N ALA A 159 5.20 -2.40 1.90
CA ALA A 159 5.81 -1.89 0.66
C ALA A 159 5.29 -0.52 0.22
N MET A 160 4.08 -0.10 0.64
CA MET A 160 3.57 1.24 0.33
C MET A 160 4.32 2.37 1.04
N GLN A 161 4.96 2.08 2.16
CA GLN A 161 5.82 3.06 2.83
C GLN A 161 7.04 3.46 1.98
N LEU A 162 7.43 2.63 0.98
CA LEU A 162 8.52 2.95 0.03
C LEU A 162 8.20 4.13 -0.88
N VAL A 163 6.92 4.37 -1.12
CA VAL A 163 6.42 5.40 -2.05
C VAL A 163 5.58 6.48 -1.36
N ASP A 164 5.53 6.48 -0.03
CA ASP A 164 4.81 7.50 0.74
C ASP A 164 5.40 8.89 0.47
N GLY A 165 4.55 9.79 -0.04
CA GLY A 165 4.94 11.13 -0.49
C GLY A 165 5.70 11.18 -1.84
N LYS A 166 5.91 10.06 -2.54
CA LYS A 166 6.57 10.03 -3.87
C LYS A 166 5.58 10.20 -5.03
N VAL A 167 4.30 10.00 -4.78
CA VAL A 167 3.24 10.02 -5.80
C VAL A 167 2.17 11.04 -5.40
N ALA A 168 1.99 12.08 -6.21
CA ALA A 168 0.98 13.10 -5.97
C ALA A 168 -0.44 12.49 -5.97
N GLY A 169 -1.28 12.91 -5.03
CA GLY A 169 -2.66 12.44 -4.88
C GLY A 169 -2.81 11.02 -4.31
N VAL A 170 -1.72 10.44 -3.80
CA VAL A 170 -1.73 9.16 -3.07
C VAL A 170 -1.41 9.42 -1.60
N THR A 171 -2.37 9.18 -0.74
CA THR A 171 -2.21 9.27 0.71
C THR A 171 -1.94 7.87 1.26
N VAL A 172 -0.78 7.68 1.88
CA VAL A 172 -0.45 6.48 2.67
C VAL A 172 -0.58 6.84 4.14
N ASN A 173 -1.37 6.07 4.88
CA ASN A 173 -1.60 6.32 6.30
C ASN A 173 -1.22 5.08 7.11
N SER A 174 -0.18 5.21 7.94
CA SER A 174 0.39 4.15 8.77
C SER A 174 0.37 4.60 10.22
N THR A 175 -0.79 4.45 10.89
CA THR A 175 -1.03 4.96 12.26
C THR A 175 -0.17 4.25 13.33
N ALA A 176 0.24 3.01 13.06
CA ALA A 176 1.11 2.21 13.91
C ALA A 176 2.34 1.72 13.12
N ALA A 177 3.03 2.63 12.42
CA ALA A 177 4.12 2.30 11.50
C ALA A 177 5.29 1.54 12.14
N SER A 178 5.47 1.64 13.45
CA SER A 178 6.52 0.95 14.22
C SER A 178 6.12 -0.44 14.73
N ASP A 179 4.83 -0.78 14.75
CA ASP A 179 4.40 -2.16 15.01
C ASP A 179 4.71 -3.04 13.78
N PRO A 180 5.53 -4.12 13.95
CA PRO A 180 5.90 -5.00 12.85
C PRO A 180 4.70 -5.71 12.18
N ASN A 181 3.57 -5.84 12.89
CA ASN A 181 2.36 -6.53 12.44
C ASN A 181 1.34 -5.59 11.78
N SER A 182 1.57 -4.26 11.84
CA SER A 182 0.67 -3.27 11.25
C SER A 182 0.76 -3.21 9.72
N SER A 183 -0.32 -2.73 9.09
CA SER A 183 -0.39 -2.43 7.67
C SER A 183 -0.77 -0.98 7.42
N SER A 184 -0.46 -0.47 6.23
CA SER A 184 -0.81 0.88 5.80
C SER A 184 -2.16 0.91 5.10
N SER A 185 -2.97 1.92 5.37
CA SER A 185 -4.13 2.24 4.55
C SER A 185 -3.75 3.19 3.42
N ILE A 186 -4.35 2.99 2.25
CA ILE A 186 -4.01 3.73 1.03
C ILE A 186 -5.26 4.34 0.44
N GLN A 187 -5.17 5.61 0.05
CA GLN A 187 -6.24 6.32 -0.61
C GLN A 187 -5.71 7.12 -1.81
N VAL A 188 -6.45 7.12 -2.92
CA VAL A 188 -6.10 7.89 -4.11
C VAL A 188 -7.16 8.96 -4.36
N ARG A 189 -6.75 10.24 -4.39
CA ARG A 189 -7.61 11.40 -4.68
C ARG A 189 -8.84 11.52 -3.79
N GLY A 190 -8.72 11.17 -2.51
CA GLY A 190 -9.76 11.33 -1.49
C GLY A 190 -10.85 10.24 -1.49
N ALA A 191 -11.67 10.24 -0.42
CA ALA A 191 -12.80 9.33 -0.27
C ALA A 191 -13.97 9.75 -1.18
N SER A 192 -14.67 8.78 -1.75
CA SER A 192 -15.77 9.04 -2.68
C SER A 192 -16.89 7.99 -2.63
N SER A 193 -16.83 7.02 -1.71
CA SER A 193 -17.89 6.05 -1.44
C SER A 193 -18.24 6.03 0.05
N LEU A 194 -19.51 5.78 0.37
CA LEU A 194 -19.98 5.59 1.74
C LEU A 194 -19.83 4.15 2.22
N LYS A 195 -20.11 3.16 1.35
CA LYS A 195 -20.15 1.74 1.74
C LYS A 195 -19.31 0.83 0.83
N ALA A 196 -19.08 1.21 -0.43
CA ALA A 196 -18.39 0.36 -1.40
C ALA A 196 -16.84 0.44 -1.35
N GLY A 197 -16.27 0.95 -0.26
CA GLY A 197 -14.83 1.02 -0.03
C GLY A 197 -14.14 2.20 -0.74
N ASN A 198 -12.95 2.58 -0.24
CA ASN A 198 -12.17 3.70 -0.76
C ASN A 198 -10.70 3.33 -1.07
N SER A 199 -10.30 2.07 -0.85
CA SER A 199 -8.95 1.57 -1.11
C SER A 199 -8.74 1.25 -2.60
N PRO A 200 -7.55 1.53 -3.17
CA PRO A 200 -7.22 1.19 -4.54
C PRO A 200 -7.06 -0.33 -4.74
N LEU A 201 -7.19 -0.79 -5.97
CA LEU A 201 -6.85 -2.16 -6.35
C LEU A 201 -5.34 -2.33 -6.42
N ILE A 202 -4.82 -3.36 -5.77
CA ILE A 202 -3.42 -3.76 -5.91
C ILE A 202 -3.33 -4.87 -6.97
N VAL A 203 -2.38 -4.73 -7.89
CA VAL A 203 -2.09 -5.70 -8.95
C VAL A 203 -0.61 -6.03 -8.91
N ILE A 204 -0.26 -7.29 -8.71
CA ILE A 204 1.13 -7.75 -8.61
C ILE A 204 1.45 -8.58 -9.85
N ASP A 205 2.41 -8.16 -10.68
CA ASP A 205 2.80 -8.79 -11.95
C ASP A 205 1.60 -9.12 -12.85
N GLY A 206 0.60 -8.22 -12.82
CA GLY A 206 -0.65 -8.35 -13.57
C GLY A 206 -1.74 -9.20 -12.89
N MET A 207 -1.51 -9.74 -11.69
CA MET A 207 -2.53 -10.46 -10.90
C MET A 207 -3.29 -9.49 -10.00
N PRO A 208 -4.59 -9.28 -10.20
CA PRO A 208 -5.38 -8.34 -9.41
C PRO A 208 -5.78 -8.92 -8.04
N GLY A 209 -5.79 -8.08 -7.01
CA GLY A 209 -6.21 -8.43 -5.65
C GLY A 209 -5.09 -8.88 -4.73
N GLY A 210 -3.83 -8.64 -5.11
CA GLY A 210 -2.67 -9.00 -4.29
C GLY A 210 -2.58 -8.25 -2.96
N ASP A 211 -1.94 -8.87 -1.98
CA ASP A 211 -1.53 -8.23 -0.73
C ASP A 211 -0.04 -7.83 -0.84
N LEU A 212 0.26 -6.57 -0.54
CA LEU A 212 1.63 -6.03 -0.60
C LEU A 212 2.57 -6.69 0.42
N ARG A 213 2.03 -7.27 1.48
CA ARG A 213 2.80 -8.06 2.44
C ARG A 213 3.28 -9.40 1.89
N ASN A 214 2.77 -9.81 0.72
CA ASN A 214 3.25 -11.01 0.02
C ASN A 214 4.57 -10.80 -0.75
N ILE A 215 5.12 -9.59 -0.78
CA ILE A 215 6.33 -9.27 -1.55
C ILE A 215 7.40 -8.70 -0.63
N ALA A 216 8.63 -9.23 -0.74
CA ALA A 216 9.78 -8.58 -0.13
C ALA A 216 10.07 -7.25 -0.86
N GLN A 217 10.34 -6.18 -0.12
CA GLN A 217 10.63 -4.86 -0.70
C GLN A 217 11.77 -4.89 -1.72
N GLN A 218 12.78 -5.77 -1.48
CA GLN A 218 13.96 -5.94 -2.34
C GLN A 218 13.62 -6.58 -3.70
N ASP A 219 12.48 -7.27 -3.80
CA ASP A 219 12.01 -7.90 -5.02
C ASP A 219 11.18 -6.96 -5.92
N ILE A 220 10.82 -5.77 -5.44
CA ILE A 220 10.04 -4.80 -6.19
C ILE A 220 10.96 -4.03 -7.16
N GLU A 221 10.60 -3.99 -8.43
CA GLU A 221 11.25 -3.18 -9.46
C GLU A 221 10.63 -1.80 -9.57
N SER A 222 9.29 -1.74 -9.58
CA SER A 222 8.55 -0.48 -9.66
C SER A 222 7.15 -0.58 -9.07
N ILE A 223 6.65 0.56 -8.59
CA ILE A 223 5.27 0.76 -8.18
C ILE A 223 4.68 1.85 -9.08
N THR A 224 3.66 1.49 -9.85
CA THR A 224 2.98 2.39 -10.78
C THR A 224 1.55 2.64 -10.32
N VAL A 225 1.13 3.90 -10.24
CA VAL A 225 -0.22 4.26 -9.80
C VAL A 225 -1.02 4.84 -10.97
N LEU A 226 -2.15 4.18 -11.27
CA LEU A 226 -3.16 4.64 -12.21
C LEU A 226 -4.20 5.45 -11.44
N LYS A 227 -4.20 6.76 -11.62
CA LYS A 227 -4.97 7.67 -10.76
C LYS A 227 -6.31 8.09 -11.37
N ASP A 228 -6.46 8.04 -12.68
CA ASP A 228 -7.67 8.45 -13.37
C ASP A 228 -8.55 7.27 -13.81
N GLY A 229 -9.85 7.55 -14.01
CA GLY A 229 -10.82 6.54 -14.41
C GLY A 229 -10.55 5.96 -15.79
N SER A 230 -9.88 6.69 -16.70
CA SER A 230 -9.54 6.20 -18.03
C SER A 230 -8.43 5.14 -17.98
N ALA A 231 -7.42 5.36 -17.15
CA ALA A 231 -6.36 4.38 -16.93
C ALA A 231 -6.86 3.14 -16.17
N ALA A 232 -7.76 3.35 -15.20
CA ALA A 232 -8.24 2.31 -14.30
C ALA A 232 -9.45 1.51 -14.85
N ALA A 233 -10.21 2.05 -15.83
CA ALA A 233 -11.43 1.44 -16.34
C ALA A 233 -11.25 0.02 -16.88
N ILE A 234 -10.07 -0.31 -17.38
CA ILE A 234 -9.75 -1.65 -17.88
C ILE A 234 -9.77 -2.71 -16.76
N TYR A 235 -9.53 -2.32 -15.50
CA TYR A 235 -9.65 -3.18 -14.33
C TYR A 235 -11.07 -3.25 -13.75
N GLY A 236 -12.03 -2.55 -14.39
CA GLY A 236 -13.45 -2.61 -14.07
C GLY A 236 -13.79 -2.06 -12.70
N SER A 237 -14.70 -2.73 -12.02
CA SER A 237 -15.26 -2.30 -10.73
C SER A 237 -14.22 -2.19 -9.60
N ARG A 238 -13.18 -2.97 -9.66
CA ARG A 238 -12.11 -2.93 -8.64
C ARG A 238 -11.17 -1.74 -8.82
N GLY A 239 -11.12 -1.14 -10.04
CA GLY A 239 -10.26 0.01 -10.36
C GLY A 239 -10.83 1.38 -10.02
N ALA A 240 -12.05 1.49 -9.50
CA ALA A 240 -12.72 2.79 -9.27
C ALA A 240 -11.97 3.74 -8.32
N ASN A 241 -11.26 3.20 -7.34
CA ASN A 241 -10.45 3.98 -6.40
C ASN A 241 -9.00 4.19 -6.84
N GLY A 242 -8.70 3.90 -8.13
CA GLY A 242 -7.33 3.85 -8.65
C GLY A 242 -6.75 2.44 -8.60
N VAL A 243 -5.63 2.24 -9.28
CA VAL A 243 -4.94 0.95 -9.32
C VAL A 243 -3.46 1.14 -9.02
N ILE A 244 -2.91 0.29 -8.17
CA ILE A 244 -1.49 0.24 -7.83
C ILE A 244 -0.92 -1.02 -8.47
N LEU A 245 -0.08 -0.82 -9.49
CA LEU A 245 0.61 -1.90 -10.19
C LEU A 245 1.99 -2.08 -9.57
N VAL A 246 2.25 -3.24 -9.04
CA VAL A 246 3.56 -3.63 -8.51
C VAL A 246 4.21 -4.57 -9.50
N THR A 247 5.35 -4.16 -10.04
CA THR A 247 6.16 -4.99 -10.91
C THR A 247 7.36 -5.49 -10.13
N THR A 248 7.60 -6.78 -10.17
CA THR A 248 8.75 -7.38 -9.48
C THR A 248 9.95 -7.52 -10.43
N LYS A 249 11.15 -7.59 -9.85
CA LYS A 249 12.39 -7.79 -10.58
C LYS A 249 12.38 -9.12 -11.34
N GLN A 250 12.76 -9.07 -12.59
CA GLN A 250 12.81 -10.21 -13.52
C GLN A 250 14.26 -10.68 -13.76
N GLY A 251 14.42 -11.88 -14.28
CA GLY A 251 15.69 -12.34 -14.86
C GLY A 251 16.06 -11.53 -16.11
N ARG A 252 17.34 -11.54 -16.44
CA ARG A 252 17.86 -10.93 -17.69
C ARG A 252 18.74 -11.92 -18.42
N ALA A 253 18.75 -11.85 -19.75
CA ALA A 253 19.71 -12.62 -20.56
C ALA A 253 21.14 -12.22 -20.19
N GLY A 254 22.03 -13.20 -20.07
CA GLY A 254 23.42 -13.01 -19.69
C GLY A 254 23.88 -13.97 -18.59
N LYS A 255 25.06 -13.70 -18.05
CA LYS A 255 25.63 -14.50 -16.96
C LYS A 255 24.72 -14.48 -15.75
N THR A 256 24.63 -15.62 -15.08
CA THR A 256 23.92 -15.73 -13.81
C THR A 256 24.61 -14.87 -12.77
N THR A 257 23.83 -14.02 -12.11
CA THR A 257 24.25 -13.12 -11.02
C THR A 257 23.62 -13.54 -9.72
N ILE A 258 24.37 -13.42 -8.63
CA ILE A 258 23.86 -13.57 -7.27
C ILE A 258 23.87 -12.21 -6.63
N SER A 259 22.76 -11.80 -6.05
CA SER A 259 22.67 -10.58 -5.27
C SER A 259 22.24 -10.86 -3.83
N TYR A 260 22.83 -10.11 -2.91
CA TYR A 260 22.45 -10.08 -1.50
C TYR A 260 22.11 -8.66 -1.11
N ASP A 261 20.96 -8.49 -0.45
CA ASP A 261 20.50 -7.21 0.13
C ASP A 261 20.05 -7.48 1.56
N GLY A 262 20.77 -6.92 2.51
CA GLY A 262 20.48 -7.12 3.93
C GLY A 262 20.62 -5.85 4.73
N TYR A 263 19.88 -5.78 5.86
CA TYR A 263 19.99 -4.70 6.81
C TYR A 263 19.71 -5.16 8.23
N VAL A 264 20.20 -4.35 9.20
CA VAL A 264 19.82 -4.41 10.61
C VAL A 264 19.18 -3.09 11.00
N GLU A 265 18.25 -3.13 11.94
CA GLU A 265 17.51 -1.95 12.41
C GLU A 265 17.29 -1.96 13.92
N HIS A 266 17.18 -0.75 14.49
CA HIS A 266 16.79 -0.53 15.87
C HIS A 266 15.86 0.67 15.96
N ASP A 267 14.82 0.55 16.78
CA ASP A 267 13.79 1.56 16.97
C ASP A 267 13.90 2.23 18.33
N PHE A 268 13.83 3.57 18.37
CA PHE A 268 13.74 4.39 19.57
C PHE A 268 12.37 5.04 19.63
N VAL A 269 11.79 5.17 20.82
CA VAL A 269 10.55 5.94 21.00
C VAL A 269 10.80 7.41 20.58
N ALA A 270 9.98 7.91 19.67
CA ALA A 270 10.09 9.28 19.17
C ALA A 270 9.37 10.28 20.09
N ASN A 271 8.14 9.94 20.49
CA ASN A 271 7.32 10.75 21.37
C ASN A 271 6.50 9.85 22.30
N LYS A 272 6.22 10.33 23.51
CA LYS A 272 5.33 9.68 24.49
C LYS A 272 4.36 10.72 25.08
N PRO A 273 3.20 10.29 25.62
CA PRO A 273 2.29 11.18 26.34
C PRO A 273 2.99 11.84 27.53
N ASP A 274 2.67 13.11 27.77
CA ASP A 274 3.21 13.87 28.91
C ASP A 274 2.26 13.71 30.11
N VAL A 275 2.51 12.68 30.94
CA VAL A 275 1.72 12.33 32.11
C VAL A 275 2.36 12.88 33.37
N LEU A 276 1.60 13.07 34.45
CA LEU A 276 2.14 13.43 35.75
C LEU A 276 3.12 12.34 36.22
N ASP A 277 4.32 12.75 36.58
CA ASP A 277 5.25 11.91 37.30
C ASP A 277 4.73 11.60 38.73
N PRO A 278 5.30 10.64 39.46
CA PRO A 278 4.79 10.24 40.77
C PRO A 278 4.71 11.39 41.78
N ASP A 279 5.65 12.30 41.78
CA ASP A 279 5.68 13.41 42.74
C ASP A 279 4.65 14.48 42.34
N ALA A 280 4.51 14.81 41.07
CA ALA A 280 3.49 15.69 40.55
C ALA A 280 2.08 15.09 40.73
N TYR A 281 1.92 13.78 40.57
CA TYR A 281 0.67 13.05 40.84
C TYR A 281 0.23 13.23 42.29
N LEU A 282 1.12 12.97 43.27
CA LEU A 282 0.85 13.11 44.70
C LEU A 282 0.56 14.55 45.10
N ALA A 283 1.19 15.51 44.45
CA ALA A 283 1.02 16.93 44.75
C ALA A 283 -0.31 17.48 44.21
N ASN A 284 -0.80 17.01 43.06
CA ASN A 284 -1.89 17.65 42.34
C ASN A 284 -3.19 16.86 42.38
N VAL A 285 -3.17 15.51 42.41
CA VAL A 285 -4.38 14.70 42.33
C VAL A 285 -5.03 14.58 43.70
N THR A 286 -6.25 15.12 43.83
CA THR A 286 -7.01 15.05 45.08
C THR A 286 -7.35 13.58 45.42
N GLY A 287 -6.95 13.17 46.61
CA GLY A 287 -7.16 11.78 47.08
C GLY A 287 -6.12 10.79 46.53
N ALA A 288 -5.01 11.29 45.98
CA ALA A 288 -3.86 10.44 45.57
C ALA A 288 -3.35 9.63 46.76
N VAL A 289 -3.08 8.36 46.51
CA VAL A 289 -2.51 7.45 47.52
C VAL A 289 -1.08 7.07 47.08
N ASP A 290 -0.10 7.23 47.96
CA ASP A 290 1.28 6.81 47.69
C ASP A 290 1.46 5.35 48.12
N HIS A 291 1.71 4.49 47.15
CA HIS A 291 2.03 3.07 47.37
C HIS A 291 3.52 2.79 47.52
N GLY A 292 4.36 3.86 47.52
CA GLY A 292 5.79 3.79 47.80
C GLY A 292 6.70 3.54 46.59
N TYR A 293 6.14 3.40 45.38
CA TYR A 293 6.89 3.15 44.15
C TYR A 293 6.92 4.39 43.25
N ARG A 294 7.77 4.35 42.21
CA ARG A 294 7.92 5.41 41.21
C ARG A 294 8.03 4.77 39.82
N THR A 295 6.89 4.42 39.28
CA THR A 295 6.74 3.65 38.03
C THR A 295 6.36 4.55 36.86
N ASP A 296 7.19 4.59 35.82
CA ASP A 296 6.80 5.10 34.50
C ASP A 296 6.15 3.95 33.72
N TRP A 297 4.84 3.81 33.82
CA TRP A 297 4.07 2.73 33.19
C TRP A 297 4.26 2.64 31.69
N TYR A 298 4.46 3.78 31.00
CA TYR A 298 4.69 3.77 29.58
C TYR A 298 6.05 3.18 29.22
N ASP A 299 7.07 3.51 30.03
CA ASP A 299 8.44 3.02 29.83
C ASP A 299 8.57 1.52 30.14
N GLU A 300 7.74 0.99 31.07
CA GLU A 300 7.67 -0.46 31.37
C GLU A 300 7.10 -1.29 30.20
N LEU A 301 6.37 -0.68 29.29
CA LEU A 301 5.86 -1.34 28.09
C LEU A 301 6.84 -1.31 26.92
N ILE A 302 7.96 -0.54 27.04
CA ILE A 302 8.89 -0.33 25.92
C ILE A 302 10.02 -1.34 25.93
N ASN A 303 10.18 -2.04 24.83
CA ASN A 303 11.33 -2.88 24.53
C ASN A 303 12.52 -2.01 24.08
N LYS A 304 13.36 -1.63 25.02
CA LYS A 304 14.57 -0.80 24.76
C LYS A 304 15.66 -1.53 23.99
N ASN A 305 15.58 -2.86 23.87
CA ASN A 305 16.57 -3.71 23.22
C ASN A 305 16.01 -4.34 21.92
N ASN A 306 14.95 -3.75 21.36
CA ASN A 306 14.35 -4.24 20.12
C ASN A 306 15.40 -4.33 19.00
N PHE A 307 15.27 -5.36 18.18
CA PHE A 307 16.19 -5.61 17.08
C PHE A 307 15.44 -6.14 15.86
N GLY A 308 15.75 -5.55 14.71
CA GLY A 308 15.24 -6.04 13.43
C GLY A 308 16.38 -6.36 12.47
N HIS A 309 16.19 -7.37 11.63
CA HIS A 309 17.10 -7.68 10.54
C HIS A 309 16.35 -8.30 9.34
N ASN A 310 16.91 -8.10 8.17
CA ASN A 310 16.40 -8.64 6.91
C ASN A 310 17.54 -9.14 6.03
N HIS A 311 17.31 -10.27 5.36
CA HIS A 311 18.22 -10.89 4.43
C HIS A 311 17.47 -11.32 3.17
N ASN A 312 17.84 -10.80 2.02
CA ASN A 312 17.30 -11.19 0.72
C ASN A 312 18.47 -11.69 -0.15
N ILE A 313 18.33 -12.89 -0.70
CA ILE A 313 19.27 -13.47 -1.65
C ILE A 313 18.51 -13.74 -2.94
N ALA A 314 19.05 -13.29 -4.07
CA ALA A 314 18.46 -13.58 -5.36
C ALA A 314 19.49 -14.10 -6.36
N LEU A 315 19.05 -15.07 -7.16
CA LEU A 315 19.76 -15.66 -8.29
C LEU A 315 19.00 -15.28 -9.56
N ALA A 316 19.64 -14.63 -10.50
CA ALA A 316 19.02 -14.19 -11.75
C ALA A 316 19.96 -14.41 -12.93
N GLY A 317 19.41 -14.84 -14.06
CA GLY A 317 20.18 -15.07 -15.27
C GLY A 317 19.36 -15.67 -16.40
N GLY A 318 20.06 -16.18 -17.42
CA GLY A 318 19.42 -16.88 -18.52
C GLY A 318 20.06 -16.62 -19.87
N SER A 319 19.42 -17.11 -20.91
CA SER A 319 19.75 -16.89 -22.32
C SER A 319 18.76 -15.90 -22.95
N GLU A 320 18.92 -15.60 -24.23
CA GLU A 320 17.93 -14.80 -24.98
C GLU A 320 16.55 -15.46 -25.01
N SER A 321 16.51 -16.79 -25.04
CA SER A 321 15.25 -17.55 -25.08
C SER A 321 14.69 -17.90 -23.71
N THR A 322 15.49 -17.92 -22.65
CA THR A 322 15.01 -18.32 -21.30
C THR A 322 15.64 -17.45 -20.25
N ILE A 323 14.84 -16.77 -19.49
CA ILE A 323 15.28 -15.99 -18.34
C ILE A 323 14.57 -16.44 -17.07
N PHE A 324 15.28 -16.35 -15.95
CA PHE A 324 14.73 -16.70 -14.65
C PHE A 324 15.29 -15.83 -13.55
N ARG A 325 14.52 -15.69 -12.46
CA ARG A 325 14.97 -15.15 -11.19
C ARG A 325 14.32 -15.92 -10.06
N ILE A 326 15.12 -16.29 -9.07
CA ILE A 326 14.65 -16.90 -7.83
C ILE A 326 15.21 -16.07 -6.69
N SER A 327 14.36 -15.71 -5.73
CA SER A 327 14.76 -14.99 -4.52
C SER A 327 14.20 -15.64 -3.28
N THR A 328 14.96 -15.58 -2.20
CA THR A 328 14.52 -15.95 -0.86
C THR A 328 14.74 -14.79 0.09
N ASN A 329 13.78 -14.59 0.99
CA ASN A 329 13.80 -13.52 1.97
C ASN A 329 13.57 -14.09 3.37
N PHE A 330 14.35 -13.60 4.32
CA PHE A 330 14.13 -13.79 5.74
C PHE A 330 14.15 -12.44 6.43
N LYS A 331 13.09 -12.13 7.19
CA LYS A 331 13.00 -10.91 7.99
C LYS A 331 12.51 -11.25 9.38
N GLN A 332 13.15 -10.67 10.39
CA GLN A 332 12.64 -10.67 11.76
C GLN A 332 12.68 -9.24 12.28
N LYS A 333 11.61 -8.82 12.93
CA LYS A 333 11.53 -7.53 13.61
C LYS A 333 10.81 -7.68 14.94
N GLU A 334 11.40 -7.14 15.99
CA GLU A 334 10.76 -6.91 17.28
C GLU A 334 10.20 -5.49 17.31
N GLY A 335 9.02 -5.33 17.91
CA GLY A 335 8.39 -4.02 18.04
C GLY A 335 8.97 -3.18 19.16
N LEU A 336 8.45 -1.96 19.28
CA LEU A 336 8.76 -1.06 20.40
C LEU A 336 8.17 -1.53 21.72
N ASP A 337 7.11 -2.33 21.70
CA ASP A 337 6.55 -2.92 22.93
C ASP A 337 7.25 -4.23 23.28
N ILE A 338 7.01 -4.69 24.53
CA ILE A 338 7.68 -5.87 25.09
C ILE A 338 7.23 -7.21 24.50
N VAL A 339 6.23 -7.24 23.59
CA VAL A 339 5.63 -8.46 23.08
C VAL A 339 5.69 -8.55 21.55
N SER A 340 5.36 -7.48 20.83
CA SER A 340 5.14 -7.58 19.39
C SER A 340 6.40 -7.99 18.64
N LYS A 341 6.22 -8.96 17.75
CA LYS A 341 7.29 -9.53 16.94
C LYS A 341 6.72 -10.10 15.66
N ARG A 342 7.51 -10.04 14.59
CA ARG A 342 7.18 -10.64 13.29
C ARG A 342 8.37 -11.33 12.69
N LYS A 343 8.18 -12.57 12.27
CA LYS A 343 9.16 -13.35 11.49
C LYS A 343 8.55 -13.69 10.16
N GLU A 344 9.31 -13.47 9.10
CA GLU A 344 8.86 -13.73 7.74
C GLU A 344 9.85 -14.59 6.98
N TYR A 345 9.34 -15.55 6.22
CA TYR A 345 10.08 -16.40 5.30
C TYR A 345 9.40 -16.30 3.95
N GLY A 346 10.13 -15.90 2.93
CA GLY A 346 9.60 -15.72 1.58
C GLY A 346 10.42 -16.46 0.53
N LEU A 347 9.74 -17.05 -0.43
CA LEU A 347 10.32 -17.62 -1.65
C LEU A 347 9.57 -17.06 -2.85
N ARG A 348 10.29 -16.55 -3.83
CA ARG A 348 9.73 -16.08 -5.09
C ARG A 348 10.54 -16.62 -6.27
N GLY A 349 9.85 -17.06 -7.30
CA GLY A 349 10.43 -17.45 -8.58
C GLY A 349 9.67 -16.85 -9.73
N ASN A 350 10.38 -16.40 -10.76
CA ASN A 350 9.80 -16.08 -12.05
C ASN A 350 10.64 -16.72 -13.16
N PHE A 351 9.98 -17.10 -14.22
CA PHE A 351 10.62 -17.57 -15.43
C PHE A 351 9.86 -17.08 -16.65
N LYS A 352 10.57 -16.98 -17.76
CA LYS A 352 10.04 -16.69 -19.07
C LYS A 352 10.84 -17.50 -20.10
N HIS A 353 10.16 -18.18 -21.00
CA HIS A 353 10.75 -18.93 -22.08
C HIS A 353 10.09 -18.58 -23.40
N ILE A 354 10.91 -18.31 -24.40
CA ILE A 354 10.49 -17.98 -25.76
C ILE A 354 10.93 -19.12 -26.67
N THR A 355 10.04 -19.64 -27.49
CA THR A 355 10.27 -20.79 -28.37
C THR A 355 9.46 -20.66 -29.67
N LEU A 356 9.56 -21.64 -30.57
CA LEU A 356 8.90 -21.64 -31.87
C LEU A 356 9.25 -20.39 -32.71
N GLU A 357 10.52 -20.08 -32.84
CA GLU A 357 10.99 -18.92 -33.60
C GLU A 357 10.31 -17.62 -33.10
N ASP A 358 10.34 -17.38 -31.80
CA ASP A 358 9.79 -16.25 -31.07
C ASP A 358 8.25 -16.12 -31.11
N ARG A 359 7.57 -17.17 -31.60
CA ARG A 359 6.10 -17.16 -31.69
C ARG A 359 5.41 -17.52 -30.39
N LEU A 360 5.99 -18.38 -29.58
CA LEU A 360 5.40 -18.79 -28.31
C LEU A 360 6.24 -18.31 -27.14
N GLU A 361 5.64 -17.48 -26.29
CA GLU A 361 6.20 -17.06 -25.02
C GLU A 361 5.40 -17.73 -23.88
N VAL A 362 6.09 -18.43 -22.99
CA VAL A 362 5.53 -19.04 -21.79
C VAL A 362 6.24 -18.46 -20.59
N GLY A 363 5.50 -17.89 -19.67
CA GLY A 363 6.02 -17.32 -18.44
C GLY A 363 5.19 -17.73 -17.24
N GLY A 364 5.74 -17.49 -16.06
CA GLY A 364 5.01 -17.71 -14.82
C GLY A 364 5.75 -17.19 -13.62
N ASN A 365 4.97 -16.94 -12.58
CA ASN A 365 5.44 -16.49 -11.28
C ASN A 365 4.92 -17.44 -10.20
N ILE A 366 5.76 -17.73 -9.23
CA ILE A 366 5.38 -18.41 -8.00
C ILE A 366 5.90 -17.60 -6.81
N SER A 367 5.07 -17.43 -5.81
CA SER A 367 5.43 -16.75 -4.57
C SER A 367 4.76 -17.47 -3.41
N TYR A 368 5.54 -17.72 -2.36
CA TYR A 368 5.04 -18.25 -1.10
C TYR A 368 5.72 -17.51 0.05
N ARG A 369 4.92 -17.07 1.02
CA ARG A 369 5.40 -16.36 2.19
C ARG A 369 4.67 -16.82 3.45
N ILE A 370 5.42 -17.02 4.51
CA ILE A 370 4.92 -17.29 5.85
C ILE A 370 5.31 -16.11 6.74
N ALA A 371 4.37 -15.63 7.54
CA ALA A 371 4.61 -14.66 8.59
C ALA A 371 4.08 -15.21 9.91
N ASP A 372 4.96 -15.27 10.91
CA ASP A 372 4.68 -15.66 12.29
C ASP A 372 4.69 -14.39 13.15
N GLU A 373 3.56 -14.09 13.78
CA GLU A 373 3.27 -12.83 14.46
C GLU A 373 2.99 -13.05 15.94
N ASP A 374 3.74 -12.38 16.81
CA ASP A 374 3.35 -12.11 18.19
C ASP A 374 2.66 -10.75 18.22
N CYS A 375 1.40 -10.70 18.66
CA CYS A 375 0.56 -9.51 18.56
C CYS A 375 0.42 -8.80 19.90
N THR A 376 0.55 -7.48 19.90
CA THR A 376 0.36 -6.62 21.05
C THR A 376 -1.10 -6.19 21.24
N ASP A 377 -1.39 -5.57 22.38
CA ASP A 377 -2.65 -4.89 22.69
C ASP A 377 -2.41 -3.39 22.91
N TYR A 378 -2.85 -2.56 21.97
CA TYR A 378 -2.67 -1.10 22.06
C TYR A 378 -3.41 -0.49 23.27
N GLY A 379 -4.43 -1.16 23.79
CA GLY A 379 -5.12 -0.77 25.00
C GLY A 379 -4.20 -0.70 26.22
N SER A 380 -3.08 -1.43 26.23
CA SER A 380 -2.08 -1.35 27.30
C SER A 380 -1.40 0.01 27.37
N PHE A 381 -1.12 0.66 26.21
CA PHE A 381 -0.57 2.03 26.18
C PHE A 381 -1.55 3.07 26.70
N LYS A 382 -2.85 2.88 26.44
CA LYS A 382 -3.92 3.70 27.03
C LYS A 382 -3.96 3.53 28.56
N GLN A 383 -3.85 2.28 29.05
CA GLN A 383 -3.82 2.02 30.49
C GLN A 383 -2.61 2.65 31.18
N ALA A 384 -1.46 2.60 30.55
CA ALA A 384 -0.23 3.20 31.08
C ALA A 384 -0.34 4.72 31.36
N VAL A 385 -1.20 5.43 30.59
CA VAL A 385 -1.42 6.88 30.78
C VAL A 385 -2.28 7.16 32.00
N GLN A 386 -3.20 6.28 32.35
CA GLN A 386 -4.25 6.55 33.37
C GLN A 386 -3.97 5.91 34.75
N LEU A 387 -2.91 5.11 34.89
CA LEU A 387 -2.65 4.42 36.16
C LEU A 387 -1.88 5.28 37.16
N ASN A 388 -2.17 5.04 38.45
CA ASN A 388 -1.39 5.60 39.55
C ASN A 388 0.10 5.21 39.40
N PRO A 389 1.02 6.19 39.26
CA PRO A 389 2.43 5.94 39.04
C PRO A 389 3.19 5.52 40.30
N THR A 390 2.51 5.39 41.45
CA THR A 390 3.10 4.93 42.70
C THR A 390 2.87 3.44 42.99
N TYR A 391 2.29 2.69 42.09
CA TYR A 391 2.20 1.24 42.17
C TYR A 391 3.49 0.54 41.67
N SER A 392 3.78 -0.63 42.22
CA SER A 392 4.74 -1.57 41.66
C SER A 392 4.16 -2.32 40.50
N VAL A 393 4.99 -2.66 39.52
CA VAL A 393 4.60 -3.54 38.39
C VAL A 393 4.16 -4.91 38.87
N ASP A 394 4.85 -5.47 39.90
CA ASP A 394 4.59 -6.82 40.39
C ASP A 394 3.42 -6.90 41.36
N GLU A 395 3.22 -5.85 42.20
CA GLU A 395 2.24 -5.84 43.29
C GLU A 395 0.85 -5.37 42.86
N MET A 396 0.72 -4.77 41.67
CA MET A 396 -0.57 -4.36 41.16
C MET A 396 -1.37 -5.58 40.62
N GLU A 397 -1.99 -6.33 41.50
CA GLU A 397 -2.83 -7.48 41.09
C GLU A 397 -4.18 -7.05 40.56
N ALA A 398 -4.81 -6.10 41.21
CA ALA A 398 -6.15 -5.65 40.85
C ALA A 398 -6.38 -4.23 41.35
N PHE A 399 -6.26 -3.23 40.51
CA PHE A 399 -6.74 -1.90 40.82
C PHE A 399 -8.24 -1.82 40.53
N GLN A 400 -9.05 -1.71 41.56
CA GLN A 400 -10.43 -1.24 41.45
C GLN A 400 -10.43 0.29 41.54
N GLY A 401 -10.09 0.97 40.43
CA GLY A 401 -10.33 2.39 40.30
C GLY A 401 -11.84 2.67 40.40
N SER A 402 -12.22 3.86 40.76
CA SER A 402 -13.62 4.33 40.86
C SER A 402 -14.44 4.14 39.56
N GLY A 403 -13.82 3.70 38.45
CA GLY A 403 -14.43 3.40 37.17
C GLY A 403 -14.40 1.93 36.73
N GLY A 404 -13.86 1.02 37.52
CA GLY A 404 -14.00 -0.45 37.34
C GLY A 404 -13.22 -1.12 36.21
N TYR A 405 -12.30 -0.42 35.49
CA TYR A 405 -11.68 -0.94 34.26
C TYR A 405 -10.16 -0.72 34.13
N SER A 406 -9.48 -0.47 35.23
CA SER A 406 -8.02 -0.30 35.19
C SER A 406 -7.32 -1.61 35.58
N TYR A 407 -6.46 -2.13 34.73
CA TYR A 407 -5.64 -3.32 34.97
C TYR A 407 -4.16 -3.03 34.64
N ASN A 408 -3.30 -3.86 35.19
CA ASN A 408 -1.87 -3.77 34.96
C ASN A 408 -1.53 -3.92 33.48
N PRO A 409 -1.01 -2.89 32.79
CA PRO A 409 -0.77 -2.95 31.36
C PRO A 409 0.37 -3.89 30.96
N VAL A 410 1.34 -4.12 31.84
CA VAL A 410 2.44 -5.07 31.62
C VAL A 410 1.90 -6.50 31.68
N LYS A 411 1.12 -6.82 32.73
CA LYS A 411 0.47 -8.14 32.84
C LYS A 411 -0.53 -8.38 31.72
N ASN A 412 -1.25 -7.36 31.27
CA ASN A 412 -2.15 -7.47 30.11
C ASN A 412 -1.43 -7.92 28.84
N LEU A 413 -0.17 -7.58 28.66
CA LEU A 413 0.67 -8.04 27.57
C LEU A 413 1.32 -9.40 27.84
N THR A 414 1.84 -9.63 29.06
CA THR A 414 2.68 -10.79 29.38
C THR A 414 1.88 -12.03 29.85
N GLU A 415 0.67 -11.85 30.39
CA GLU A 415 -0.20 -12.94 30.82
C GLU A 415 -1.21 -13.36 29.71
N ARG A 416 -0.79 -13.16 28.46
CA ARG A 416 -1.55 -13.50 27.26
C ARG A 416 -0.59 -14.01 26.19
N ASP A 417 -0.96 -15.09 25.52
CA ASP A 417 -0.28 -15.59 24.32
C ASP A 417 -1.16 -15.31 23.10
N ARG A 418 -0.89 -14.21 22.40
CA ARG A 418 -1.67 -13.76 21.24
C ARG A 418 -0.79 -13.71 20.02
N GLY A 419 -1.12 -14.49 19.01
CA GLY A 419 -0.35 -14.55 17.77
C GLY A 419 -1.19 -14.87 16.55
N ALA A 420 -0.56 -14.71 15.39
CA ALA A 420 -1.13 -15.11 14.12
C ALA A 420 -0.07 -15.76 13.22
N LEU A 421 -0.46 -16.84 12.57
CA LEU A 421 0.32 -17.42 11.47
C LEU A 421 -0.38 -17.07 10.16
N GLN A 422 0.32 -16.38 9.27
CA GLN A 422 -0.19 -15.98 7.96
C GLN A 422 0.61 -16.65 6.86
N GLU A 423 -0.08 -17.25 5.90
CA GLU A 423 0.50 -17.90 4.73
C GLU A 423 -0.07 -17.26 3.47
N TYR A 424 0.81 -16.69 2.65
CA TYR A 424 0.47 -16.09 1.37
C TYR A 424 1.02 -16.95 0.24
N SER A 425 0.19 -17.24 -0.75
CA SER A 425 0.58 -17.96 -1.96
C SER A 425 0.07 -17.26 -3.20
N MET A 426 0.90 -17.21 -4.24
CA MET A 426 0.50 -16.72 -5.56
C MET A 426 1.19 -17.57 -6.62
N VAL A 427 0.42 -18.05 -7.58
CA VAL A 427 0.92 -18.78 -8.74
C VAL A 427 0.18 -18.26 -9.95
N ASP A 428 0.92 -17.85 -10.98
CA ASP A 428 0.36 -17.48 -12.27
C ASP A 428 1.16 -18.04 -13.43
N PHE A 429 0.47 -18.31 -14.52
CA PHE A 429 1.01 -18.69 -15.81
C PHE A 429 0.51 -17.77 -16.88
N ASN A 430 1.41 -17.34 -17.75
CA ASN A 430 1.13 -16.53 -18.91
C ASN A 430 1.61 -17.26 -20.17
N ILE A 431 0.72 -17.40 -21.15
CA ILE A 431 1.01 -18.02 -22.45
C ILE A 431 0.63 -16.99 -23.51
N LYS A 432 1.62 -16.49 -24.25
CA LYS A 432 1.41 -15.56 -25.36
C LYS A 432 1.84 -16.23 -26.67
N LEU A 433 0.92 -16.22 -27.63
CA LEU A 433 1.15 -16.75 -28.97
C LEU A 433 1.09 -15.61 -29.99
N ASN A 434 2.21 -15.33 -30.65
CA ASN A 434 2.29 -14.44 -31.79
C ASN A 434 1.83 -15.21 -33.04
N ILE A 435 0.56 -15.00 -33.44
CA ILE A 435 -0.06 -15.63 -34.60
C ILE A 435 0.53 -15.06 -35.88
N LEU A 436 0.68 -13.74 -35.90
CA LEU A 436 1.38 -12.96 -36.91
C LEU A 436 2.30 -11.94 -36.19
N ASP A 437 3.18 -11.30 -36.90
CA ASP A 437 4.09 -10.27 -36.30
C ASP A 437 3.32 -9.15 -35.61
N ASN A 438 2.09 -8.89 -36.04
CA ASN A 438 1.23 -7.83 -35.55
C ASN A 438 -0.08 -8.33 -34.88
N LEU A 439 -0.26 -9.64 -34.75
CA LEU A 439 -1.42 -10.27 -34.11
C LEU A 439 -0.96 -11.30 -33.08
N ASN A 440 -1.29 -11.08 -31.83
CA ASN A 440 -1.03 -12.04 -30.77
C ASN A 440 -2.26 -12.28 -29.91
N THR A 441 -2.25 -13.44 -29.24
CA THR A 441 -3.19 -13.78 -28.19
C THR A 441 -2.45 -14.17 -26.92
N GLU A 442 -3.01 -13.80 -25.77
CA GLU A 442 -2.44 -14.04 -24.46
C GLU A 442 -3.47 -14.66 -23.54
N LEU A 443 -3.11 -15.76 -22.90
CA LEU A 443 -3.90 -16.43 -21.87
C LEU A 443 -3.15 -16.34 -20.56
N LYS A 444 -3.79 -15.79 -19.53
CA LYS A 444 -3.29 -15.70 -18.18
C LYS A 444 -4.17 -16.46 -17.22
N LEU A 445 -3.58 -17.34 -16.43
CA LEU A 445 -4.23 -18.11 -15.38
C LEU A 445 -3.52 -17.83 -14.06
N GLY A 446 -4.27 -17.54 -13.01
CA GLY A 446 -3.68 -17.26 -11.73
C GLY A 446 -4.52 -17.71 -10.56
N ARG A 447 -3.84 -18.06 -9.47
CA ARG A 447 -4.43 -18.35 -8.18
C ARG A 447 -3.65 -17.61 -7.10
N GLN A 448 -4.39 -16.93 -6.24
CA GLN A 448 -3.87 -16.35 -5.00
C GLN A 448 -4.55 -17.02 -3.81
N GLY A 449 -3.82 -17.21 -2.73
CA GLY A 449 -4.34 -17.71 -1.47
C GLY A 449 -3.73 -16.95 -0.31
N HIS A 450 -4.56 -16.69 0.71
CA HIS A 450 -4.12 -16.18 2.00
C HIS A 450 -4.82 -16.97 3.08
N ASN A 451 -4.05 -17.67 3.90
CA ASN A 451 -4.53 -18.38 5.08
C ASN A 451 -4.04 -17.64 6.32
N LYS A 452 -4.93 -17.37 7.25
CA LYS A 452 -4.59 -16.74 8.51
C LYS A 452 -5.14 -17.57 9.65
N LYS A 453 -4.28 -18.02 10.56
CA LYS A 453 -4.66 -18.63 11.81
C LYS A 453 -4.31 -17.68 12.94
N GLU A 454 -5.31 -17.14 13.59
CA GLU A 454 -5.15 -16.37 14.83
C GLU A 454 -5.35 -17.29 16.03
N GLN A 455 -4.59 -17.04 17.07
CA GLN A 455 -4.74 -17.70 18.36
C GLN A 455 -4.51 -16.69 19.48
N ASP A 456 -5.32 -16.84 20.52
CA ASP A 456 -5.31 -15.97 21.70
C ASP A 456 -5.59 -16.81 22.93
N TYR A 457 -4.62 -16.91 23.81
CA TYR A 457 -4.76 -17.58 25.11
C TYR A 457 -4.51 -16.60 26.24
N LYS A 458 -5.51 -16.40 27.10
CA LYS A 458 -5.37 -15.64 28.32
C LYS A 458 -5.12 -16.60 29.47
N TYR A 459 -4.03 -16.42 30.20
CA TYR A 459 -3.66 -17.27 31.31
C TYR A 459 -4.67 -17.18 32.46
N SER A 460 -4.68 -18.16 33.36
CA SER A 460 -5.56 -18.19 34.53
C SER A 460 -5.36 -16.96 35.44
N THR A 461 -4.18 -16.34 35.40
CA THR A 461 -3.84 -15.13 36.12
C THR A 461 -4.26 -13.85 35.40
N PHE A 462 -4.71 -13.95 34.14
CA PHE A 462 -5.18 -12.80 33.39
C PHE A 462 -6.45 -12.22 34.02
N ARG A 463 -6.52 -10.90 34.08
CA ARG A 463 -7.59 -10.19 34.79
C ARG A 463 -9.02 -10.66 34.42
N GLU A 464 -9.30 -10.83 33.12
CA GLU A 464 -10.60 -11.31 32.65
C GLU A 464 -10.93 -12.69 33.22
N CYS A 465 -9.94 -13.58 33.33
CA CYS A 465 -10.15 -14.92 33.89
C CYS A 465 -10.42 -14.87 35.38
N ILE A 466 -9.69 -14.03 36.13
CA ILE A 466 -9.92 -13.82 37.57
C ILE A 466 -11.32 -13.25 37.80
N ASP A 467 -11.72 -12.19 37.10
CA ASP A 467 -13.02 -11.55 37.26
C ASP A 467 -14.19 -12.47 36.85
N GLY A 468 -13.97 -13.28 35.83
CA GLY A 468 -14.93 -14.23 35.33
C GLY A 468 -15.01 -15.52 36.17
N GLY A 469 -14.09 -15.74 37.12
CA GLY A 469 -14.03 -16.90 37.96
C GLY A 469 -13.72 -18.21 37.22
N TYR A 470 -12.93 -18.17 36.15
CA TYR A 470 -12.53 -19.33 35.37
C TYR A 470 -11.03 -19.38 35.12
N HIS A 471 -10.47 -20.56 34.86
CA HIS A 471 -9.06 -20.80 34.62
C HIS A 471 -8.78 -20.82 33.11
N GLY A 472 -8.13 -19.76 32.58
CA GLY A 472 -7.72 -19.63 31.17
C GLY A 472 -8.88 -19.45 30.20
N HIS A 473 -8.58 -18.75 29.10
CA HIS A 473 -9.50 -18.54 27.99
C HIS A 473 -8.71 -18.72 26.68
N ALA A 474 -9.13 -19.67 25.87
CA ALA A 474 -8.54 -19.97 24.57
C ALA A 474 -9.49 -19.60 23.43
N TYR A 475 -8.97 -18.91 22.43
CA TYR A 475 -9.67 -18.57 21.19
C TYR A 475 -8.80 -18.90 19.98
N ILE A 476 -9.39 -19.50 18.96
CA ILE A 476 -8.75 -19.77 17.67
C ILE A 476 -9.68 -19.30 16.57
N LYS A 477 -9.10 -18.64 15.58
CA LYS A 477 -9.78 -18.24 14.35
C LYS A 477 -8.94 -18.67 13.13
N GLN A 478 -9.57 -19.31 12.17
CA GLN A 478 -8.98 -19.69 10.89
C GLN A 478 -9.72 -18.98 9.77
N GLU A 479 -9.00 -18.22 8.95
CA GLU A 479 -9.52 -17.49 7.79
C GLU A 479 -8.79 -17.97 6.54
N ASN A 480 -9.54 -18.23 5.47
CA ASN A 480 -9.02 -18.66 4.18
C ASN A 480 -9.60 -17.81 3.05
N TRP A 481 -8.76 -17.12 2.33
CA TRP A 481 -9.09 -16.38 1.11
C TRP A 481 -8.48 -17.08 -0.09
N THR A 482 -9.26 -17.24 -1.15
CA THR A 482 -8.77 -17.80 -2.42
C THR A 482 -9.37 -17.02 -3.57
N ASP A 483 -8.49 -16.52 -4.44
CA ASP A 483 -8.81 -15.82 -5.69
C ASP A 483 -8.33 -16.65 -6.88
N TRP A 484 -9.22 -16.88 -7.84
CA TRP A 484 -8.92 -17.44 -9.15
C TRP A 484 -9.13 -16.39 -10.23
N THR A 485 -8.17 -16.27 -11.12
CA THR A 485 -8.23 -15.33 -12.25
C THR A 485 -7.93 -16.06 -13.55
N LEU A 486 -8.78 -15.84 -14.56
CA LEU A 486 -8.52 -16.21 -15.95
C LEU A 486 -8.70 -14.97 -16.81
N GLU A 487 -7.71 -14.65 -17.64
CA GLU A 487 -7.77 -13.56 -18.61
C GLU A 487 -7.33 -14.09 -19.97
N TRP A 488 -8.13 -13.80 -21.00
CA TRP A 488 -7.82 -14.12 -22.38
C TRP A 488 -7.92 -12.87 -23.22
N LEU A 489 -6.80 -12.48 -23.85
CA LEU A 489 -6.67 -11.24 -24.61
C LEU A 489 -6.23 -11.54 -26.03
N GLY A 490 -6.71 -10.73 -26.98
CA GLY A 490 -6.23 -10.65 -28.35
C GLY A 490 -5.76 -9.23 -28.65
N ASN A 491 -4.60 -9.07 -29.25
CA ASN A 491 -4.02 -7.78 -29.61
C ASN A 491 -3.66 -7.76 -31.09
N TYR A 492 -4.06 -6.68 -31.77
CA TYR A 492 -3.73 -6.44 -33.16
C TYR A 492 -3.18 -5.04 -33.33
N GLU A 493 -1.99 -4.90 -33.95
CA GLU A 493 -1.35 -3.64 -34.19
C GLU A 493 -1.08 -3.46 -35.69
N PHE A 494 -1.35 -2.28 -36.24
CA PHE A 494 -1.05 -1.96 -37.61
C PHE A 494 -0.66 -0.49 -37.79
N THR A 495 0.20 -0.24 -38.76
CA THR A 495 0.64 1.12 -39.13
C THR A 495 0.35 1.37 -40.60
N ILE A 496 -0.34 2.46 -40.90
CA ILE A 496 -0.63 2.92 -42.25
C ILE A 496 -0.11 4.35 -42.38
N GLY A 497 1.03 4.52 -43.03
CA GLY A 497 1.68 5.81 -43.14
C GLY A 497 2.06 6.40 -41.78
N LYS A 498 1.42 7.50 -41.39
CA LYS A 498 1.62 8.17 -40.08
C LYS A 498 0.63 7.72 -39.00
N HIS A 499 -0.23 6.76 -39.31
CA HIS A 499 -1.28 6.27 -38.42
C HIS A 499 -0.87 4.92 -37.82
N ASN A 500 -0.62 4.88 -36.53
CA ASN A 500 -0.41 3.63 -35.77
C ASN A 500 -1.66 3.37 -34.94
N THR A 501 -2.17 2.13 -35.00
CA THR A 501 -3.38 1.70 -34.28
C THR A 501 -3.14 0.38 -33.62
N LYS A 502 -3.45 0.29 -32.30
CA LYS A 502 -3.44 -0.95 -31.53
C LYS A 502 -4.86 -1.22 -31.05
N ILE A 503 -5.37 -2.41 -31.34
CA ILE A 503 -6.70 -2.86 -30.92
C ILE A 503 -6.50 -4.04 -29.97
N MET A 504 -7.17 -4.03 -28.85
CA MET A 504 -7.21 -5.13 -27.88
C MET A 504 -8.66 -5.49 -27.60
N GLY A 505 -8.95 -6.78 -27.57
CA GLY A 505 -10.20 -7.34 -27.08
C GLY A 505 -9.94 -8.48 -26.12
N GLY A 506 -10.85 -8.71 -25.16
CA GLY A 506 -10.60 -9.76 -24.18
C GLY A 506 -11.79 -10.15 -23.33
N TYR A 507 -11.57 -11.24 -22.60
CA TYR A 507 -12.48 -11.84 -21.63
C TYR A 507 -11.74 -12.02 -20.31
N SER A 508 -12.41 -11.74 -19.19
CA SER A 508 -11.87 -11.92 -17.84
C SER A 508 -12.91 -12.63 -16.97
N TYR A 509 -12.45 -13.61 -16.21
CA TYR A 509 -13.22 -14.29 -15.17
C TYR A 509 -12.42 -14.24 -13.85
N GLN A 510 -13.11 -13.90 -12.76
CA GLN A 510 -12.56 -13.92 -11.42
C GLN A 510 -13.55 -14.58 -10.46
N GLU A 511 -13.02 -15.38 -9.55
CA GLU A 511 -13.79 -16.00 -8.48
C GLU A 511 -13.05 -15.83 -7.16
N PHE A 512 -13.72 -15.21 -6.22
CA PHE A 512 -13.24 -15.00 -4.86
C PHE A 512 -14.03 -15.86 -3.89
N ASN A 513 -13.32 -16.63 -3.06
CA ASN A 513 -13.88 -17.43 -1.98
C ASN A 513 -13.27 -17.01 -0.64
N TYR A 514 -14.11 -16.92 0.37
CA TYR A 514 -13.71 -16.66 1.75
C TYR A 514 -14.39 -17.66 2.65
N GLU A 515 -13.61 -18.29 3.52
CA GLU A 515 -14.10 -19.22 4.54
C GLU A 515 -13.47 -18.84 5.88
N GLU A 516 -14.29 -18.84 6.92
CA GLU A 516 -13.89 -18.53 8.28
C GLU A 516 -14.45 -19.56 9.22
N PHE A 517 -13.66 -19.95 10.20
CA PHE A 517 -14.06 -20.76 11.33
C PHE A 517 -13.38 -20.21 12.58
N ASP A 518 -14.15 -20.03 13.65
CA ASP A 518 -13.63 -19.67 14.95
C ASP A 518 -14.21 -20.57 16.05
N ALA A 519 -13.42 -20.74 17.12
CA ALA A 519 -13.85 -21.47 18.30
C ALA A 519 -13.14 -20.93 19.55
N GLU A 520 -13.87 -20.93 20.67
CA GLU A 520 -13.36 -20.57 21.99
C GLU A 520 -13.78 -21.57 23.07
N ASN A 521 -13.01 -21.65 24.13
CA ASN A 521 -13.42 -22.28 25.37
C ASN A 521 -12.68 -21.66 26.57
N ARG A 522 -13.19 -21.91 27.77
CA ARG A 522 -12.69 -21.36 29.03
C ARG A 522 -12.65 -22.44 30.11
N ASN A 523 -12.02 -22.10 31.24
CA ASN A 523 -11.90 -22.95 32.43
C ASN A 523 -11.15 -24.26 32.15
N PHE A 524 -9.85 -24.11 31.83
CA PHE A 524 -8.93 -25.22 31.58
C PHE A 524 -8.32 -25.76 32.87
N PRO A 525 -7.98 -27.06 32.95
CA PRO A 525 -7.32 -27.65 34.12
C PRO A 525 -5.89 -27.17 34.29
N THR A 526 -5.26 -26.58 33.25
CA THR A 526 -3.91 -26.05 33.25
C THR A 526 -3.71 -25.10 32.06
N ASP A 527 -2.93 -24.03 32.27
CA ASP A 527 -2.52 -23.12 31.22
C ASP A 527 -1.53 -23.73 30.19
N ALA A 528 -0.94 -24.90 30.50
CA ALA A 528 0.04 -25.55 29.64
C ALA A 528 -0.54 -26.00 28.27
N PHE A 529 -1.86 -26.12 28.16
CA PHE A 529 -2.50 -26.44 26.88
C PHE A 529 -2.51 -25.28 25.90
N LEU A 530 -2.50 -24.02 26.39
CA LEU A 530 -2.71 -22.86 25.55
C LEU A 530 -3.95 -23.07 24.65
N THR A 531 -3.82 -22.76 23.36
CA THR A 531 -4.88 -22.98 22.37
C THR A 531 -4.89 -24.41 21.77
N ASN A 532 -3.95 -25.31 22.19
CA ASN A 532 -3.75 -26.60 21.52
C ASN A 532 -4.81 -27.67 21.87
N ASN A 533 -5.61 -27.45 22.89
CA ASN A 533 -6.65 -28.39 23.29
C ASN A 533 -7.91 -27.67 23.83
N LEU A 534 -8.71 -27.10 22.93
CA LEU A 534 -9.97 -26.41 23.29
C LEU A 534 -10.96 -27.33 24.02
N GLY A 535 -10.95 -28.63 23.70
CA GLY A 535 -11.83 -29.60 24.30
C GLY A 535 -11.58 -29.88 25.79
N ALA A 536 -10.41 -29.47 26.34
CA ALA A 536 -10.09 -29.62 27.75
C ALA A 536 -10.81 -28.59 28.65
N GLY A 537 -11.25 -27.45 28.07
CA GLY A 537 -12.08 -26.50 28.81
C GLY A 537 -13.49 -27.02 29.01
N ASP A 538 -14.14 -26.65 30.11
CA ASP A 538 -15.46 -27.12 30.45
C ASP A 538 -16.56 -26.04 30.45
N TYR A 539 -16.18 -24.76 30.29
CA TYR A 539 -17.13 -23.64 30.36
C TYR A 539 -18.27 -23.76 29.34
N GLN A 540 -17.96 -24.12 28.09
CA GLN A 540 -18.99 -24.30 27.05
C GLN A 540 -19.96 -25.47 27.36
N LYS A 541 -19.47 -26.51 28.05
CA LYS A 541 -20.28 -27.64 28.47
C LYS A 541 -21.24 -27.27 29.59
N LEU A 542 -20.79 -26.40 30.50
CA LEU A 542 -21.58 -25.99 31.68
C LEU A 542 -22.60 -24.92 31.33
N ASP A 543 -22.23 -23.98 30.42
CA ASP A 543 -23.08 -22.84 30.08
C ASP A 543 -24.01 -23.10 28.88
N GLY A 544 -23.83 -24.22 28.18
CA GLY A 544 -24.64 -24.59 27.01
C GLY A 544 -24.40 -23.73 25.77
N ARG A 545 -23.38 -22.90 25.77
CA ARG A 545 -22.98 -22.08 24.61
C ARG A 545 -22.15 -22.88 23.63
N LEU A 546 -22.31 -22.61 22.34
CA LEU A 546 -21.54 -23.34 21.32
C LEU A 546 -20.06 -22.94 21.29
N GLY A 547 -19.74 -21.68 21.56
CA GLY A 547 -18.37 -21.17 21.51
C GLY A 547 -17.67 -21.42 20.17
N MET A 548 -18.43 -21.52 19.07
CA MET A 548 -17.91 -21.73 17.73
C MET A 548 -18.80 -21.08 16.68
N ASN A 549 -18.19 -20.60 15.59
CA ASN A 549 -18.89 -20.00 14.48
C ASN A 549 -18.18 -20.32 13.15
N SER A 550 -18.89 -20.18 12.03
CA SER A 550 -18.31 -20.29 10.70
C SER A 550 -19.03 -19.42 9.69
N THR A 551 -18.27 -18.91 8.73
CA THR A 551 -18.78 -18.07 7.63
C THR A 551 -18.18 -18.53 6.29
N LYS A 552 -18.99 -18.55 5.24
CA LYS A 552 -18.54 -18.82 3.88
C LYS A 552 -19.15 -17.83 2.92
N ASN A 553 -18.30 -17.21 2.12
CA ASN A 553 -18.68 -16.21 1.13
C ASN A 553 -18.05 -16.49 -0.22
N GLN A 554 -18.79 -16.28 -1.30
CA GLN A 554 -18.31 -16.39 -2.68
C GLN A 554 -18.74 -15.19 -3.50
N GLU A 555 -17.88 -14.76 -4.41
CA GLU A 555 -18.14 -13.72 -5.39
C GLU A 555 -17.57 -14.13 -6.75
N LYS A 556 -18.31 -13.89 -7.83
CA LYS A 556 -17.87 -14.13 -9.20
C LYS A 556 -18.06 -12.88 -10.04
N THR A 557 -17.05 -12.61 -10.86
CA THR A 557 -17.06 -11.49 -11.82
C THR A 557 -16.68 -11.99 -13.20
N ILE A 558 -17.45 -11.59 -14.21
CA ILE A 558 -17.17 -11.85 -15.61
C ILE A 558 -17.11 -10.51 -16.33
N ALA A 559 -16.14 -10.33 -17.23
CA ALA A 559 -16.06 -9.12 -18.02
C ALA A 559 -15.61 -9.36 -19.46
N PHE A 560 -16.18 -8.57 -20.38
CA PHE A 560 -15.71 -8.37 -21.73
C PHE A 560 -15.11 -6.98 -21.85
N LEU A 561 -13.96 -6.88 -22.51
CA LEU A 561 -13.22 -5.62 -22.60
C LEU A 561 -12.70 -5.39 -24.02
N GLY A 562 -12.64 -4.12 -24.40
CA GLY A 562 -12.05 -3.68 -25.65
C GLY A 562 -11.32 -2.36 -25.46
N ARG A 563 -10.20 -2.17 -26.15
CA ARG A 563 -9.42 -0.94 -26.16
C ARG A 563 -8.85 -0.67 -27.54
N VAL A 564 -8.89 0.58 -27.93
CA VAL A 564 -8.24 1.09 -29.14
C VAL A 564 -7.29 2.20 -28.73
N ASN A 565 -6.01 2.07 -29.10
CA ASN A 565 -5.00 3.12 -28.99
C ASN A 565 -4.67 3.57 -30.42
N TYR A 566 -4.71 4.88 -30.65
CA TYR A 566 -4.42 5.47 -31.93
C TYR A 566 -3.38 6.57 -31.76
N ASN A 567 -2.35 6.53 -32.58
CA ASN A 567 -1.26 7.50 -32.62
C ASN A 567 -1.10 8.04 -34.04
N TYR A 568 -1.22 9.35 -34.20
CA TYR A 568 -0.97 10.07 -35.43
C TYR A 568 0.37 10.79 -35.36
N ASN A 569 1.39 10.21 -35.97
CA ASN A 569 2.74 10.82 -36.12
C ASN A 569 3.34 11.36 -34.82
N ASP A 570 3.07 10.70 -33.69
CA ASP A 570 3.44 11.14 -32.34
C ASP A 570 2.93 12.54 -31.94
N LEU A 571 2.05 13.15 -32.72
CA LEU A 571 1.49 14.47 -32.50
C LEU A 571 0.17 14.40 -31.72
N PHE A 572 -0.74 13.53 -32.18
CA PHE A 572 -2.04 13.29 -31.55
C PHE A 572 -2.18 11.83 -31.15
N LEU A 573 -2.52 11.61 -29.89
CA LEU A 573 -2.75 10.29 -29.36
C LEU A 573 -4.17 10.21 -28.82
N PHE A 574 -4.84 9.10 -29.05
CA PHE A 574 -6.18 8.82 -28.55
C PHE A 574 -6.25 7.40 -28.01
N THR A 575 -6.93 7.21 -26.88
CA THR A 575 -7.26 5.91 -26.32
C THR A 575 -8.74 5.87 -26.01
N GLY A 576 -9.44 4.86 -26.53
CA GLY A 576 -10.82 4.55 -26.17
C GLY A 576 -10.91 3.14 -25.59
N SER A 577 -11.62 2.95 -24.49
CA SER A 577 -11.85 1.63 -23.90
C SER A 577 -13.29 1.46 -23.46
N LEU A 578 -13.75 0.22 -23.50
CA LEU A 578 -15.08 -0.20 -23.07
C LEU A 578 -14.94 -1.50 -22.28
N ARG A 579 -15.55 -1.54 -21.09
CA ARG A 579 -15.68 -2.75 -20.30
C ARG A 579 -17.14 -3.01 -19.96
N TYR A 580 -17.59 -4.23 -20.22
CA TYR A 580 -18.92 -4.73 -19.86
C TYR A 580 -18.74 -5.84 -18.83
N GLU A 581 -19.17 -5.59 -17.59
CA GLU A 581 -18.86 -6.43 -16.44
C GLU A 581 -20.11 -6.82 -15.67
N GLY A 582 -20.19 -8.11 -15.30
CA GLY A 582 -21.23 -8.65 -14.45
C GLY A 582 -20.64 -9.19 -13.14
N ASN A 583 -21.32 -8.91 -12.01
CA ASN A 583 -20.90 -9.35 -10.68
C ASN A 583 -22.08 -9.92 -9.90
N THR A 584 -21.84 -10.99 -9.16
CA THR A 584 -22.87 -11.74 -8.41
C THR A 584 -23.45 -11.01 -7.20
N LYS A 585 -22.82 -9.95 -6.71
CA LYS A 585 -23.28 -9.17 -5.53
C LYS A 585 -24.54 -8.36 -5.79
N PHE A 586 -24.75 -7.93 -7.03
CA PHE A 586 -25.84 -7.02 -7.40
C PHE A 586 -27.19 -7.72 -7.51
N GLY A 587 -28.23 -6.91 -7.49
CA GLY A 587 -29.60 -7.35 -7.70
C GLY A 587 -29.78 -8.06 -9.05
N ALA A 588 -30.83 -8.85 -9.16
CA ALA A 588 -31.02 -9.76 -10.30
C ALA A 588 -30.97 -9.04 -11.65
N ASP A 589 -31.58 -7.84 -11.72
CA ASP A 589 -31.72 -7.05 -12.96
C ASP A 589 -30.55 -6.10 -13.22
N ASN A 590 -29.65 -5.90 -12.23
CA ASN A 590 -28.56 -4.91 -12.27
C ASN A 590 -27.17 -5.53 -12.14
N LYS A 591 -27.02 -6.83 -12.42
CA LYS A 591 -25.71 -7.52 -12.31
C LYS A 591 -24.67 -6.98 -13.28
N TRP A 592 -25.09 -6.48 -14.44
CA TRP A 592 -24.21 -6.03 -15.50
C TRP A 592 -24.08 -4.51 -15.54
N GLY A 593 -22.85 -4.02 -15.67
CA GLY A 593 -22.51 -2.61 -15.83
C GLY A 593 -21.65 -2.34 -17.05
N LEU A 594 -21.84 -1.18 -17.68
CA LEU A 594 -21.05 -0.72 -18.82
C LEU A 594 -20.18 0.46 -18.39
N PHE A 595 -18.86 0.35 -18.63
CA PHE A 595 -17.86 1.30 -18.17
C PHE A 595 -17.03 1.82 -19.36
N PRO A 596 -17.45 2.93 -20.00
CA PRO A 596 -16.70 3.57 -21.07
C PRO A 596 -15.61 4.48 -20.53
N ALA A 597 -14.50 4.56 -21.29
CA ALA A 597 -13.47 5.55 -21.03
C ALA A 597 -12.81 6.01 -22.33
N ALA A 598 -12.39 7.28 -22.35
CA ALA A 598 -11.69 7.88 -23.46
C ALA A 598 -10.64 8.86 -22.96
N SER A 599 -9.52 8.95 -23.67
CA SER A 599 -8.49 9.94 -23.40
C SER A 599 -7.82 10.38 -24.71
N ALA A 600 -7.33 11.61 -24.70
CA ALA A 600 -6.61 12.21 -25.84
C ALA A 600 -5.39 12.96 -25.33
N ALA A 601 -4.33 12.95 -26.09
CA ALA A 601 -3.15 13.75 -25.81
C ALA A 601 -2.63 14.44 -27.09
N TRP A 602 -2.12 15.65 -26.89
CA TRP A 602 -1.52 16.45 -27.92
C TRP A 602 -0.07 16.77 -27.51
N ARG A 603 0.90 16.27 -28.28
CA ARG A 603 2.32 16.59 -28.09
C ARG A 603 2.66 17.89 -28.76
N VAL A 604 2.47 18.99 -28.04
CA VAL A 604 2.70 20.36 -28.50
C VAL A 604 4.14 20.58 -28.94
N SER A 605 5.10 19.90 -28.30
CA SER A 605 6.52 19.94 -28.64
C SER A 605 6.85 19.47 -30.06
N LYS A 606 5.97 18.70 -30.71
CA LYS A 606 6.12 18.28 -32.11
C LYS A 606 5.73 19.33 -33.14
N LEU A 607 5.27 20.49 -32.69
CA LEU A 607 5.01 21.62 -33.60
C LEU A 607 6.33 22.27 -34.06
N PRO A 608 6.43 22.74 -35.32
CA PRO A 608 7.66 23.33 -35.87
C PRO A 608 8.26 24.49 -35.05
N VAL A 609 7.42 25.22 -34.30
CA VAL A 609 7.85 26.32 -33.42
C VAL A 609 8.77 25.84 -32.28
N PHE A 610 8.69 24.58 -31.89
CA PHE A 610 9.50 24.01 -30.82
C PHE A 610 10.71 23.21 -31.30
N GLU A 611 10.84 22.90 -32.60
CA GLU A 611 11.97 22.12 -33.16
C GLU A 611 13.35 22.71 -32.85
N SER A 612 13.44 24.03 -32.76
CA SER A 612 14.68 24.75 -32.44
C SER A 612 14.74 25.25 -30.98
N SER A 613 13.80 24.85 -30.15
CA SER A 613 13.77 25.32 -28.75
C SER A 613 14.91 24.70 -27.94
N SER A 614 15.68 25.53 -27.26
CA SER A 614 16.68 25.08 -26.28
C SER A 614 16.11 24.87 -24.89
N VAL A 615 14.82 25.15 -24.68
CA VAL A 615 14.15 25.12 -23.39
C VAL A 615 13.15 23.96 -23.29
N VAL A 616 12.36 23.73 -24.34
CA VAL A 616 11.30 22.74 -24.37
C VAL A 616 11.78 21.49 -25.13
N ASP A 617 11.99 20.41 -24.43
CA ASP A 617 12.36 19.11 -25.00
C ASP A 617 11.11 18.26 -25.30
N ASP A 618 10.16 18.20 -24.36
CA ASP A 618 8.83 17.61 -24.59
C ASP A 618 7.76 18.38 -23.81
N LEU A 619 6.61 18.57 -24.45
CA LEU A 619 5.43 19.20 -23.86
C LEU A 619 4.20 18.52 -24.41
N LYS A 620 3.42 17.91 -23.52
CA LYS A 620 2.23 17.15 -23.86
C LYS A 620 1.05 17.60 -23.00
N VAL A 621 -0.05 17.95 -23.63
CA VAL A 621 -1.34 18.24 -22.99
C VAL A 621 -2.24 17.03 -23.16
N ARG A 622 -2.88 16.57 -22.09
CA ARG A 622 -3.75 15.40 -22.12
C ARG A 622 -5.08 15.69 -21.40
N PHE A 623 -6.13 15.07 -21.93
CA PHE A 623 -7.44 15.08 -21.32
C PHE A 623 -7.98 13.65 -21.25
N SER A 624 -8.60 13.27 -20.12
CA SER A 624 -9.21 11.98 -19.97
C SER A 624 -10.59 12.07 -19.31
N TYR A 625 -11.45 11.16 -19.71
CA TYR A 625 -12.78 10.88 -19.17
C TYR A 625 -12.91 9.38 -18.96
N GLY A 626 -13.42 8.96 -17.80
CA GLY A 626 -13.67 7.54 -17.55
C GLY A 626 -14.78 7.31 -16.55
N VAL A 627 -15.53 6.24 -16.78
CA VAL A 627 -16.53 5.72 -15.86
C VAL A 627 -16.07 4.36 -15.37
N THR A 628 -16.06 4.17 -14.07
CA THR A 628 -15.78 2.89 -13.42
C THR A 628 -16.91 2.54 -12.45
N GLY A 629 -17.20 1.25 -12.27
CA GLY A 629 -18.14 0.78 -11.26
C GLY A 629 -17.46 0.50 -9.93
N ARG A 630 -18.24 0.31 -8.86
CA ARG A 630 -17.78 -0.19 -7.56
C ARG A 630 -18.64 -1.34 -7.08
N SER A 631 -17.98 -2.34 -6.48
CA SER A 631 -18.60 -3.54 -5.91
C SER A 631 -18.06 -3.90 -4.51
N GLY A 632 -17.40 -2.96 -3.80
CA GLY A 632 -16.70 -3.20 -2.54
C GLY A 632 -17.60 -3.33 -1.30
N PHE A 633 -18.90 -3.60 -1.44
CA PHE A 633 -19.83 -3.83 -0.33
C PHE A 633 -20.01 -5.31 -0.02
N ASP A 634 -20.72 -5.62 1.08
CA ASP A 634 -20.89 -6.99 1.57
C ASP A 634 -21.64 -7.89 0.58
N LYS A 635 -21.25 -9.17 0.56
CA LYS A 635 -21.86 -10.18 -0.30
C LYS A 635 -23.27 -10.52 0.18
N TYR A 636 -24.13 -10.90 -0.78
CA TYR A 636 -25.52 -11.33 -0.54
C TYR A 636 -26.45 -10.27 0.05
N ILE A 637 -26.06 -9.00 0.09
CA ILE A 637 -26.89 -7.94 0.66
C ILE A 637 -28.14 -7.67 -0.18
N SER A 638 -28.07 -7.93 -1.49
CA SER A 638 -29.21 -7.82 -2.40
C SER A 638 -30.26 -8.94 -2.25
N LEU A 639 -29.90 -10.02 -1.53
CA LEU A 639 -30.75 -11.20 -1.38
C LEU A 639 -31.44 -11.23 0.00
N ALA A 640 -32.55 -11.94 0.09
CA ALA A 640 -33.15 -12.26 1.36
C ALA A 640 -32.25 -13.22 2.15
N LYS A 641 -31.86 -12.84 3.35
CA LYS A 641 -31.08 -13.65 4.29
C LYS A 641 -31.98 -14.10 5.44
N TYR A 642 -31.68 -15.29 5.97
CA TYR A 642 -32.25 -15.73 7.22
C TYR A 642 -31.17 -15.67 8.31
N THR A 643 -31.56 -15.22 9.50
CA THR A 643 -30.68 -15.19 10.68
C THR A 643 -31.35 -15.84 11.86
N GLY A 644 -30.56 -16.32 12.81
CA GLY A 644 -31.10 -16.84 14.07
C GLY A 644 -31.58 -15.68 14.94
N TYR A 645 -32.82 -15.73 15.36
CA TYR A 645 -33.41 -14.88 16.39
C TYR A 645 -33.52 -15.70 17.62
N GLY A 646 -32.93 -15.35 18.74
CA GLY A 646 -33.16 -15.95 20.05
C GLY A 646 -33.68 -17.38 20.11
N ASP A 647 -33.74 -17.92 21.27
CA ASP A 647 -34.29 -19.24 21.47
C ASP A 647 -35.76 -19.13 21.99
N TYR A 648 -36.63 -20.02 21.53
CA TYR A 648 -37.95 -20.16 22.06
C TYR A 648 -38.14 -21.56 22.62
N TYR A 649 -38.92 -21.66 23.70
CA TYR A 649 -39.21 -22.93 24.32
C TYR A 649 -40.36 -23.65 23.61
N SER A 650 -40.16 -24.92 23.27
CA SER A 650 -41.17 -25.81 22.71
C SER A 650 -41.43 -26.96 23.69
N ASP A 651 -42.69 -27.22 24.05
CA ASP A 651 -43.05 -28.31 24.94
C ASP A 651 -42.60 -29.69 24.46
N ARG A 652 -42.41 -29.82 23.13
CA ARG A 652 -41.97 -31.06 22.49
C ARG A 652 -40.46 -31.22 22.38
N PHE A 653 -39.76 -30.15 22.16
CA PHE A 653 -38.34 -30.17 21.80
C PHE A 653 -37.44 -29.38 22.75
N GLY A 654 -37.99 -28.75 23.79
CA GLY A 654 -37.25 -27.84 24.66
C GLY A 654 -36.92 -26.51 23.97
N TRP A 655 -35.77 -25.92 24.30
CA TRP A 655 -35.29 -24.69 23.69
C TRP A 655 -34.89 -24.91 22.23
N ILE A 656 -35.49 -24.16 21.31
CA ILE A 656 -35.27 -24.24 19.86
C ILE A 656 -34.91 -22.86 19.35
N LYS A 657 -33.87 -22.82 18.53
CA LYS A 657 -33.45 -21.58 17.88
C LYS A 657 -34.44 -21.14 16.81
N GLY A 658 -34.97 -19.92 16.96
CA GLY A 658 -35.80 -19.29 15.95
C GLY A 658 -34.99 -18.78 14.76
N TYR A 659 -35.56 -18.87 13.58
CA TYR A 659 -34.98 -18.26 12.35
C TYR A 659 -35.99 -17.35 11.68
N GLY A 660 -35.55 -16.22 11.20
CA GLY A 660 -36.35 -15.23 10.47
C GLY A 660 -35.55 -14.43 9.47
N PRO A 661 -36.21 -13.51 8.72
CA PRO A 661 -35.52 -12.62 7.80
C PRO A 661 -34.45 -11.82 8.54
N GLY A 662 -33.22 -11.80 7.98
CA GLY A 662 -32.07 -11.12 8.57
C GLY A 662 -31.71 -9.77 7.94
N ASN A 663 -32.42 -9.35 6.90
CA ASN A 663 -32.25 -8.07 6.23
C ASN A 663 -33.50 -7.72 5.39
N ASN A 664 -33.58 -6.47 4.95
CA ASN A 664 -34.48 -6.08 3.85
C ASN A 664 -33.74 -6.29 2.53
N PRO A 665 -34.13 -7.27 1.68
CA PRO A 665 -33.48 -7.49 0.40
C PRO A 665 -33.73 -6.33 -0.57
N ASN A 666 -32.73 -6.00 -1.40
CA ASN A 666 -32.89 -5.03 -2.48
C ASN A 666 -32.49 -5.65 -3.82
N TYR A 667 -33.47 -6.15 -4.55
CA TYR A 667 -33.27 -6.79 -5.85
C TYR A 667 -32.90 -5.78 -6.96
N ASP A 668 -33.16 -4.47 -6.73
CA ASP A 668 -32.77 -3.36 -7.60
C ASP A 668 -31.37 -2.80 -7.29
N LEU A 669 -30.64 -3.38 -6.33
CA LEU A 669 -29.31 -2.90 -5.97
C LEU A 669 -28.37 -2.95 -7.20
N GLY A 670 -27.91 -1.79 -7.64
CA GLY A 670 -27.11 -1.60 -8.83
C GLY A 670 -25.69 -1.10 -8.54
N TRP A 671 -24.98 -0.80 -9.62
CA TRP A 671 -23.62 -0.32 -9.59
C TRP A 671 -23.51 1.10 -9.03
N GLU A 672 -22.65 1.30 -8.03
CA GLU A 672 -22.11 2.61 -7.72
C GLU A 672 -21.11 2.98 -8.82
N LYS A 673 -21.19 4.20 -9.37
CA LYS A 673 -20.38 4.67 -10.49
C LYS A 673 -19.44 5.78 -10.05
N GLN A 674 -18.18 5.70 -10.48
CA GLN A 674 -17.22 6.78 -10.38
C GLN A 674 -16.99 7.39 -11.75
N VAL A 675 -17.36 8.66 -11.93
CA VAL A 675 -17.10 9.43 -13.15
C VAL A 675 -15.91 10.34 -12.90
N SER A 676 -14.88 10.25 -13.73
CA SER A 676 -13.63 10.99 -13.56
C SER A 676 -13.31 11.83 -14.80
N TYR A 677 -12.85 13.05 -14.56
CA TYR A 677 -12.29 13.96 -15.55
C TYR A 677 -10.89 14.36 -15.10
N ASN A 678 -9.92 14.36 -16.02
CA ASN A 678 -8.57 14.80 -15.74
C ASN A 678 -8.02 15.63 -16.91
N LEU A 679 -7.45 16.80 -16.61
CA LEU A 679 -6.69 17.62 -17.55
C LEU A 679 -5.26 17.65 -17.04
N GLY A 680 -4.30 17.24 -17.87
CA GLY A 680 -2.90 17.13 -17.49
C GLY A 680 -1.94 17.79 -18.47
N ILE A 681 -0.80 18.20 -17.95
CA ILE A 681 0.34 18.70 -18.72
C ILE A 681 1.56 17.91 -18.26
N ASP A 682 2.22 17.20 -19.19
CA ASP A 682 3.51 16.59 -18.96
C ASP A 682 4.58 17.48 -19.64
N TYR A 683 5.66 17.72 -18.92
CA TYR A 683 6.73 18.59 -19.42
C TYR A 683 8.12 18.01 -19.17
N THR A 684 9.01 18.23 -20.15
CA THR A 684 10.44 17.97 -20.04
C THR A 684 11.16 19.17 -20.63
N LEU A 685 12.02 19.81 -19.84
CA LEU A 685 12.61 21.11 -20.15
C LEU A 685 14.12 21.09 -19.87
N PHE A 686 14.86 22.02 -20.52
CA PHE A 686 16.26 22.30 -20.27
C PHE A 686 17.18 21.09 -20.51
N LYS A 687 17.04 20.41 -21.65
CA LYS A 687 17.77 19.19 -22.01
C LYS A 687 17.53 18.08 -20.99
N SER A 688 16.25 17.84 -20.72
CA SER A 688 15.71 16.83 -19.78
C SER A 688 16.12 17.03 -18.30
N ARG A 689 16.65 18.20 -17.94
CA ARG A 689 17.03 18.49 -16.54
C ARG A 689 15.83 18.76 -15.63
N LEU A 690 14.75 19.28 -16.16
CA LEU A 690 13.50 19.51 -15.42
C LEU A 690 12.38 18.74 -16.09
N SER A 691 11.77 17.80 -15.38
CA SER A 691 10.64 17.02 -15.86
C SER A 691 9.55 16.93 -14.82
N GLY A 692 8.31 16.75 -15.25
CA GLY A 692 7.21 16.60 -14.31
C GLY A 692 5.85 16.57 -14.98
N SER A 693 4.82 16.68 -14.14
CA SER A 693 3.42 16.77 -14.56
C SER A 693 2.62 17.69 -13.66
N LEU A 694 1.59 18.29 -14.24
CA LEU A 694 0.54 19.02 -13.55
C LEU A 694 -0.80 18.41 -13.96
N ASP A 695 -1.60 17.96 -13.01
CA ASP A 695 -2.92 17.40 -13.24
C ASP A 695 -4.00 18.15 -12.48
N LEU A 696 -5.11 18.44 -13.14
CA LEU A 696 -6.35 18.94 -12.57
C LEU A 696 -7.41 17.85 -12.68
N PHE A 697 -8.09 17.50 -11.59
CA PHE A 697 -9.04 16.40 -11.61
C PHE A 697 -10.37 16.74 -10.92
N ILE A 698 -11.42 16.08 -11.41
CA ILE A 698 -12.74 16.00 -10.77
C ILE A 698 -13.17 14.54 -10.81
N ARG A 699 -13.66 14.01 -9.67
CA ARG A 699 -14.22 12.67 -9.53
C ARG A 699 -15.59 12.78 -8.87
N ASP A 700 -16.62 12.32 -9.56
CA ASP A 700 -17.99 12.28 -9.05
C ASP A 700 -18.41 10.84 -8.80
N GLY A 701 -18.70 10.49 -7.53
CA GLY A 701 -19.42 9.28 -7.18
C GLY A 701 -20.90 9.48 -7.44
N ARG A 702 -21.51 8.60 -8.23
CA ARG A 702 -22.95 8.59 -8.56
C ARG A 702 -23.55 7.27 -8.14
N ASP A 703 -24.83 7.29 -7.80
CA ASP A 703 -25.56 6.12 -7.35
C ASP A 703 -24.84 5.45 -6.15
N VAL A 704 -24.28 6.28 -5.24
CA VAL A 704 -23.47 5.84 -4.09
C VAL A 704 -24.31 4.96 -3.17
N ILE A 705 -23.76 3.81 -2.80
CA ILE A 705 -24.45 2.82 -1.97
C ILE A 705 -24.38 3.23 -0.50
N GLY A 706 -25.54 3.21 0.18
CA GLY A 706 -25.67 3.48 1.61
C GLY A 706 -26.80 2.71 2.25
N ASP A 707 -26.87 2.74 3.59
CA ASP A 707 -27.96 2.17 4.37
C ASP A 707 -28.97 3.26 4.71
N TYR A 708 -30.22 3.06 4.35
CA TYR A 708 -31.30 4.02 4.48
C TYR A 708 -32.38 3.52 5.42
N LYS A 709 -32.83 4.38 6.33
CA LYS A 709 -33.96 4.07 7.21
C LYS A 709 -35.23 3.92 6.41
N VAL A 710 -36.05 2.92 6.79
CA VAL A 710 -37.33 2.61 6.15
C VAL A 710 -38.41 2.41 7.23
N PRO A 711 -39.70 2.66 6.90
CA PRO A 711 -40.78 2.52 7.85
C PRO A 711 -41.03 1.05 8.23
N LEU A 712 -41.35 0.82 9.48
CA LEU A 712 -41.76 -0.47 10.02
C LEU A 712 -43.24 -0.40 10.45
N PRO A 713 -44.17 -1.15 9.85
CA PRO A 713 -44.10 -1.89 8.58
C PRO A 713 -44.15 -0.98 7.33
N PRO A 714 -44.00 -1.46 6.10
CA PRO A 714 -43.99 -2.89 5.69
C PRO A 714 -42.64 -3.57 5.69
N TYR A 715 -41.53 -2.80 5.92
CA TYR A 715 -40.22 -3.42 6.03
C TYR A 715 -40.04 -4.17 7.34
N LEU A 716 -39.19 -5.19 7.35
CA LEU A 716 -38.92 -6.03 8.54
C LEU A 716 -37.74 -5.54 9.37
N HIS A 717 -36.85 -4.76 8.76
CA HIS A 717 -35.69 -4.16 9.41
C HIS A 717 -35.68 -2.65 9.20
N GLU A 718 -35.04 -1.92 10.12
CA GLU A 718 -35.02 -0.44 10.11
C GLU A 718 -34.28 0.14 8.91
N THR A 719 -33.42 -0.65 8.25
CA THR A 719 -32.59 -0.15 7.14
C THR A 719 -32.67 -1.05 5.90
N ILE A 720 -32.45 -0.44 4.74
CA ILE A 720 -32.25 -1.09 3.45
C ILE A 720 -31.00 -0.50 2.77
N THR A 721 -30.18 -1.36 2.17
CA THR A 721 -29.04 -0.89 1.35
C THR A 721 -29.52 -0.53 -0.03
N ALA A 722 -29.25 0.70 -0.51
CA ALA A 722 -29.73 1.22 -1.79
C ALA A 722 -28.73 2.20 -2.44
N ASN A 723 -28.93 2.45 -3.76
CA ASN A 723 -28.14 3.39 -4.56
C ASN A 723 -28.82 4.76 -4.57
N VAL A 724 -28.34 5.73 -3.78
CA VAL A 724 -28.96 7.04 -3.65
C VAL A 724 -27.96 8.19 -3.69
N GLY A 725 -26.80 8.00 -3.08
CA GLY A 725 -25.86 9.06 -2.78
C GLY A 725 -25.13 9.64 -4.00
N THR A 726 -24.57 10.83 -3.80
CA THR A 726 -23.67 11.50 -4.73
C THR A 726 -22.53 12.17 -3.96
N THR A 727 -21.30 11.90 -4.37
CA THR A 727 -20.10 12.51 -3.80
C THR A 727 -19.31 13.26 -4.86
N THR A 728 -18.42 14.14 -4.47
CA THR A 728 -17.45 14.77 -5.39
C THR A 728 -16.12 14.96 -4.71
N SER A 729 -15.04 14.66 -5.45
CA SER A 729 -13.67 14.94 -5.07
C SER A 729 -12.99 15.72 -6.18
N LYS A 730 -12.26 16.79 -5.84
CA LYS A 730 -11.56 17.62 -6.82
C LYS A 730 -10.25 18.14 -6.27
N GLY A 731 -9.33 18.39 -7.16
CA GLY A 731 -8.01 18.89 -6.75
C GLY A 731 -7.05 19.10 -7.89
N PHE A 732 -5.81 19.37 -7.51
CA PHE A 732 -4.69 19.39 -8.44
C PHE A 732 -3.48 18.65 -7.85
N GLU A 733 -2.61 18.20 -8.74
CA GLU A 733 -1.41 17.44 -8.43
C GLU A 733 -0.25 18.01 -9.25
N LEU A 734 0.85 18.32 -8.58
CA LEU A 734 2.10 18.77 -9.21
C LEU A 734 3.21 17.82 -8.82
N GLN A 735 3.98 17.37 -9.80
CA GLN A 735 5.23 16.66 -9.61
C GLN A 735 6.31 17.34 -10.46
N ALA A 736 7.45 17.64 -9.85
CA ALA A 736 8.59 18.23 -10.51
C ALA A 736 9.88 17.54 -10.07
N ASN A 737 10.68 17.09 -11.02
CA ASN A 737 11.99 16.48 -10.81
C ASN A 737 13.01 17.35 -11.49
N TRP A 738 14.03 17.81 -10.77
CA TRP A 738 15.03 18.72 -11.29
C TRP A 738 16.45 18.25 -10.97
N ASP A 739 17.24 17.98 -12.00
CA ASP A 739 18.67 17.75 -11.93
C ASP A 739 19.37 19.11 -11.93
N ALA A 740 19.45 19.71 -10.74
CA ALA A 740 19.86 21.09 -10.55
C ALA A 740 21.35 21.32 -10.85
N VAL A 741 22.21 20.38 -10.43
CA VAL A 741 23.65 20.41 -10.68
C VAL A 741 24.12 19.06 -11.19
N GLN A 742 24.88 19.06 -12.27
CA GLN A 742 25.43 17.85 -12.87
C GLN A 742 26.88 18.15 -13.33
N THR A 743 27.81 17.63 -12.53
CA THR A 743 29.26 17.73 -12.84
C THR A 743 29.89 16.34 -12.80
N LYS A 744 31.13 16.20 -13.17
CA LYS A 744 31.83 14.90 -13.16
C LYS A 744 31.84 14.19 -11.81
N ASP A 745 32.07 14.95 -10.73
CA ASP A 745 32.21 14.38 -9.39
C ASP A 745 31.03 14.66 -8.45
N PHE A 746 30.14 15.60 -8.82
CA PHE A 746 29.04 16.01 -7.96
C PHE A 746 27.75 16.17 -8.76
N THR A 747 26.67 15.53 -8.26
CA THR A 747 25.31 15.75 -8.77
C THR A 747 24.38 16.16 -7.64
N TYR A 748 23.43 17.02 -7.94
CA TYR A 748 22.34 17.39 -7.06
C TYR A 748 21.03 17.31 -7.83
N SER A 749 20.14 16.43 -7.39
CA SER A 749 18.80 16.28 -7.91
C SER A 749 17.79 16.55 -6.80
N THR A 750 16.70 17.24 -7.13
CA THR A 750 15.61 17.50 -6.20
C THR A 750 14.28 17.16 -6.83
N ASN A 751 13.34 16.65 -6.02
CA ASN A 751 11.99 16.38 -6.45
C ASN A 751 10.98 17.00 -5.48
N VAL A 752 9.92 17.60 -6.04
CA VAL A 752 8.81 18.18 -5.29
C VAL A 752 7.53 17.51 -5.75
N VAL A 753 6.74 17.07 -4.78
CA VAL A 753 5.41 16.52 -4.98
C VAL A 753 4.44 17.34 -4.14
N LEU A 754 3.44 17.93 -4.78
CA LEU A 754 2.42 18.73 -4.13
C LEU A 754 1.04 18.29 -4.61
N SER A 755 0.12 18.06 -3.68
CA SER A 755 -1.26 17.78 -4.00
C SER A 755 -2.21 18.61 -3.15
N TYR A 756 -3.32 19.00 -3.76
CA TYR A 756 -4.45 19.61 -3.11
C TYR A 756 -5.71 18.81 -3.44
N THR A 757 -6.43 18.34 -2.42
CA THR A 757 -7.62 17.51 -2.61
C THR A 757 -8.72 17.93 -1.65
N THR A 758 -9.94 18.05 -2.15
CA THR A 758 -11.14 18.23 -1.34
C THR A 758 -12.20 17.24 -1.75
N SER A 759 -12.87 16.64 -0.77
CA SER A 759 -13.97 15.68 -0.98
C SER A 759 -15.20 16.11 -0.21
N LYS A 760 -16.39 16.00 -0.80
CA LYS A 760 -17.64 16.29 -0.12
C LYS A 760 -18.76 15.33 -0.53
N LEU A 761 -19.67 15.11 0.37
CA LEU A 761 -20.97 14.52 0.13
C LEU A 761 -21.88 15.59 -0.50
N LYS A 762 -22.31 15.38 -1.76
CA LYS A 762 -23.24 16.30 -2.42
C LYS A 762 -24.67 16.08 -1.94
N SER A 763 -25.09 14.81 -1.96
CA SER A 763 -26.40 14.37 -1.50
C SER A 763 -26.37 12.85 -1.24
N PHE A 764 -27.16 12.40 -0.29
CA PHE A 764 -27.44 10.99 -0.08
C PHE A 764 -28.93 10.73 0.24
N SER A 765 -29.78 11.65 -0.19
CA SER A 765 -31.24 11.53 -0.11
C SER A 765 -31.88 11.68 -1.47
N ASN A 766 -32.99 11.00 -1.70
CA ASN A 766 -33.86 11.15 -2.86
C ASN A 766 -35.34 11.09 -2.42
N GLU A 767 -36.29 11.10 -3.37
CA GLU A 767 -37.72 11.07 -3.07
C GLU A 767 -38.15 9.80 -2.31
N LYS A 768 -37.49 8.66 -2.56
CA LYS A 768 -37.83 7.36 -1.96
C LYS A 768 -37.10 7.13 -0.63
N TYR A 769 -35.87 7.55 -0.51
CA TYR A 769 -35.01 7.32 0.64
C TYR A 769 -34.46 8.63 1.15
N GLN A 770 -34.88 9.02 2.35
CA GLN A 770 -34.43 10.25 3.00
C GLN A 770 -33.65 9.90 4.27
N LEU A 771 -32.44 10.44 4.36
CA LEU A 771 -31.60 10.34 5.54
C LEU A 771 -31.09 11.76 5.85
N GLY A 772 -31.40 12.28 7.03
CA GLY A 772 -31.04 13.65 7.39
C GLY A 772 -29.53 13.83 7.52
N TYR A 773 -28.87 12.88 8.17
CA TYR A 773 -27.42 12.87 8.41
C TYR A 773 -26.93 11.48 8.75
N ILE A 774 -25.60 11.30 8.69
CA ILE A 774 -24.87 10.13 9.19
C ILE A 774 -23.86 10.63 10.21
N ASP A 775 -23.91 10.10 11.43
CA ASP A 775 -22.88 10.35 12.44
C ASP A 775 -21.73 9.36 12.32
N GLY A 776 -20.53 9.83 12.64
CA GLY A 776 -19.38 8.98 12.83
C GLY A 776 -19.47 8.14 14.10
N ASP A 777 -18.42 7.35 14.36
CA ASP A 777 -18.35 6.51 15.55
C ASP A 777 -18.45 7.34 16.82
N GLY A 778 -19.17 6.80 17.80
CA GLY A 778 -19.27 7.42 19.14
C GLY A 778 -17.94 7.31 19.88
N PHE A 779 -17.67 8.31 20.73
CA PHE A 779 -16.49 8.29 21.58
C PHE A 779 -16.62 7.26 22.69
N PRO A 780 -15.52 6.59 23.08
CA PRO A 780 -15.56 5.50 24.04
C PRO A 780 -15.89 5.96 25.47
N SER A 781 -16.20 4.99 26.33
CA SER A 781 -16.27 5.20 27.78
C SER A 781 -14.92 5.61 28.39
N PRO A 782 -14.92 6.29 29.56
CA PRO A 782 -16.07 6.65 30.41
C PRO A 782 -16.82 7.88 29.90
N GLY A 783 -18.12 7.94 30.20
CA GLY A 783 -18.98 9.11 29.93
C GLY A 783 -19.14 9.40 28.44
N ASN A 784 -19.45 8.40 27.62
CA ASN A 784 -19.63 8.50 26.17
C ASN A 784 -20.35 9.80 25.73
N PRO A 785 -19.62 10.81 25.18
CA PRO A 785 -20.19 12.11 24.82
C PRO A 785 -20.89 12.12 23.46
N GLY A 786 -20.96 11.00 22.74
CA GLY A 786 -21.52 10.89 21.40
C GLY A 786 -20.46 10.91 20.31
N SER A 787 -20.84 11.29 19.08
CA SER A 787 -19.95 11.42 17.91
C SER A 787 -19.46 12.85 17.74
N ALA A 788 -18.21 13.02 17.33
CA ALA A 788 -17.62 14.32 16.98
C ALA A 788 -17.70 14.65 15.49
N GLN A 789 -18.26 13.76 14.66
CA GLN A 789 -18.32 13.94 13.22
C GLN A 789 -19.70 13.63 12.68
N ARG A 790 -20.12 14.42 11.69
CA ARG A 790 -21.42 14.26 11.02
C ARG A 790 -21.29 14.57 9.54
N LEU A 791 -21.86 13.70 8.70
CA LEU A 791 -22.03 13.93 7.28
C LEU A 791 -23.50 14.26 6.97
N GLN A 792 -23.70 15.30 6.20
CA GLN A 792 -24.99 15.79 5.71
C GLN A 792 -24.84 16.25 4.26
N ASP A 793 -25.94 16.41 3.54
CA ASP A 793 -25.94 16.95 2.19
C ASP A 793 -25.16 18.27 2.10
N GLY A 794 -24.18 18.31 1.20
CA GLY A 794 -23.33 19.47 0.97
C GLY A 794 -22.10 19.59 1.88
N THR A 795 -21.94 18.73 2.89
CA THR A 795 -20.80 18.81 3.81
C THR A 795 -19.52 18.17 3.27
N PRO A 796 -18.34 18.73 3.59
CA PRO A 796 -17.06 18.06 3.36
C PRO A 796 -16.95 16.73 4.13
N ILE A 797 -16.25 15.75 3.55
CA ILE A 797 -15.92 14.51 4.24
C ILE A 797 -14.95 14.82 5.39
N GLY A 798 -15.18 14.18 6.55
CA GLY A 798 -14.39 14.42 7.77
C GLY A 798 -14.76 15.69 8.52
N SER A 799 -15.97 16.27 8.26
CA SER A 799 -16.46 17.43 8.99
C SER A 799 -16.71 17.11 10.46
N PHE A 800 -16.23 17.96 11.33
CA PHE A 800 -16.50 17.90 12.77
C PHE A 800 -17.85 18.53 13.10
N TYR A 801 -18.54 17.94 14.07
CA TYR A 801 -19.84 18.38 14.54
C TYR A 801 -19.89 18.32 16.07
N GLY A 802 -20.18 19.44 16.70
CA GLY A 802 -20.14 19.55 18.15
C GLY A 802 -20.44 20.95 18.61
N PHE A 803 -20.04 21.29 19.82
CA PHE A 803 -20.30 22.58 20.42
C PHE A 803 -19.18 23.60 20.15
N LYS A 804 -19.51 24.86 20.08
CA LYS A 804 -18.53 25.95 20.15
C LYS A 804 -18.28 26.34 21.58
N TYR A 805 -17.01 26.26 21.99
CA TYR A 805 -16.56 26.63 23.33
C TYR A 805 -16.70 28.14 23.60
N ALA A 806 -17.30 28.51 24.71
CA ALA A 806 -17.54 29.90 25.12
C ALA A 806 -16.76 30.29 26.39
N GLY A 807 -15.86 29.42 26.87
CA GLY A 807 -15.15 29.62 28.15
C GLY A 807 -15.63 28.65 29.22
N VAL A 808 -15.38 29.02 30.48
CA VAL A 808 -15.87 28.29 31.66
C VAL A 808 -16.62 29.24 32.57
N ASP A 809 -17.52 28.71 33.40
CA ASP A 809 -18.18 29.46 34.47
C ASP A 809 -17.26 29.61 35.72
N GLU A 810 -17.76 30.24 36.76
CA GLU A 810 -17.06 30.45 38.04
C GLU A 810 -16.66 29.14 38.75
N ASN A 811 -17.30 28.01 38.39
CA ASN A 811 -17.03 26.67 38.92
C ASN A 811 -16.16 25.83 37.96
N GLY A 812 -15.66 26.42 36.88
CA GLY A 812 -14.87 25.74 35.87
C GLY A 812 -15.67 24.80 34.96
N GLN A 813 -17.01 24.91 34.92
CA GLN A 813 -17.85 24.17 34.00
C GLN A 813 -17.75 24.73 32.59
N ILE A 814 -17.60 23.91 31.56
CA ILE A 814 -17.54 24.33 30.16
C ILE A 814 -18.87 25.03 29.80
N LEU A 815 -18.74 26.23 29.26
CA LEU A 815 -19.81 27.00 28.64
C LEU A 815 -19.75 26.84 27.13
N ILE A 816 -20.90 26.72 26.50
CA ILE A 816 -21.06 26.62 25.04
C ILE A 816 -21.88 27.79 24.52
N TRP A 817 -21.61 28.22 23.28
CA TRP A 817 -22.44 29.23 22.61
C TRP A 817 -23.78 28.63 22.19
N GLU A 818 -24.89 29.28 22.58
CA GLU A 818 -26.25 28.90 22.18
C GLU A 818 -26.42 28.98 20.68
N GLY A 819 -26.90 27.89 20.06
CA GLY A 819 -26.97 27.77 18.59
C GLY A 819 -25.64 27.93 17.88
N GLY A 820 -24.50 27.75 18.59
CA GLY A 820 -23.14 27.86 18.05
C GLY A 820 -22.72 29.26 17.63
N LYS A 821 -23.39 30.30 18.09
CA LYS A 821 -23.11 31.72 17.76
C LYS A 821 -22.76 32.51 19.01
N GLU A 822 -21.80 33.42 18.87
CA GLU A 822 -21.48 34.37 19.95
C GLU A 822 -22.70 35.19 20.33
N GLY A 823 -22.97 35.31 21.64
CA GLY A 823 -24.08 36.06 22.17
C GLY A 823 -24.64 35.51 23.47
N GLY A 824 -25.34 34.40 23.46
CA GLY A 824 -25.80 33.69 24.64
C GLY A 824 -24.92 32.52 24.99
N THR A 825 -24.67 32.26 26.27
CA THR A 825 -23.90 31.08 26.73
C THR A 825 -24.75 30.22 27.66
N THR A 826 -24.64 28.91 27.51
CA THR A 826 -25.33 27.95 28.37
C THR A 826 -24.38 26.81 28.77
N LYS A 827 -24.76 26.09 29.82
CA LYS A 827 -24.09 24.81 30.22
C LYS A 827 -24.74 23.67 29.48
N LEU A 828 -24.01 22.58 29.38
CA LEU A 828 -24.56 21.34 28.86
C LEU A 828 -25.68 20.84 29.80
N GLY A 829 -26.92 20.84 29.30
CA GLY A 829 -28.11 20.39 30.03
C GLY A 829 -28.26 18.87 30.00
N ALA A 830 -29.23 18.37 30.74
CA ALA A 830 -29.56 16.94 30.80
C ALA A 830 -30.10 16.38 29.45
N ASP A 831 -30.66 17.25 28.61
CA ASP A 831 -31.13 16.97 27.24
C ASP A 831 -30.00 16.90 26.20
N GLY A 832 -28.74 17.18 26.62
CA GLY A 832 -27.55 17.17 25.74
C GLY A 832 -27.46 18.37 24.82
N ASN A 833 -28.34 19.37 24.89
CA ASN A 833 -28.32 20.61 24.09
C ASN A 833 -28.13 20.36 22.57
N GLU A 834 -28.76 19.33 21.99
CA GLU A 834 -28.55 18.93 20.58
C GLU A 834 -28.77 20.08 19.58
N GLN A 835 -29.66 21.05 19.91
CA GLN A 835 -29.94 22.24 19.11
C GLN A 835 -28.75 23.22 19.03
N ASP A 836 -27.81 23.14 19.96
CA ASP A 836 -26.65 24.03 20.04
C ASP A 836 -25.42 23.47 19.33
N LYS A 837 -25.49 22.21 18.87
CA LYS A 837 -24.43 21.61 18.07
C LYS A 837 -24.41 22.18 16.65
N VAL A 838 -23.20 22.46 16.17
CA VAL A 838 -22.95 23.01 14.83
C VAL A 838 -21.76 22.32 14.17
N TYR A 839 -21.61 22.53 12.85
CA TYR A 839 -20.37 22.18 12.19
C TYR A 839 -19.23 23.06 12.66
N LEU A 840 -18.17 22.44 13.14
CA LEU A 840 -16.97 23.13 13.60
C LEU A 840 -16.04 23.43 12.42
N ASP A 841 -15.12 24.39 12.61
CA ASP A 841 -14.23 24.83 11.54
C ASP A 841 -13.16 23.78 11.20
N GLY A 842 -13.04 23.45 9.92
CA GLY A 842 -12.06 22.50 9.38
C GLY A 842 -12.59 21.08 9.24
N THR A 843 -11.74 20.22 8.72
CA THR A 843 -12.02 18.80 8.49
C THR A 843 -10.84 17.95 8.96
N GLY A 844 -11.07 16.68 9.22
CA GLY A 844 -10.01 15.73 9.54
C GLY A 844 -9.20 15.27 8.32
N VAL A 845 -9.60 15.66 7.09
CA VAL A 845 -8.87 15.36 5.85
C VAL A 845 -7.88 16.49 5.58
N PRO A 846 -6.57 16.21 5.47
CA PRO A 846 -5.59 17.17 4.99
C PRO A 846 -5.93 17.60 3.57
N LYS A 847 -6.03 18.91 3.32
CA LYS A 847 -6.25 19.42 1.97
C LYS A 847 -4.96 19.48 1.17
N TRP A 848 -3.83 19.74 1.80
CA TRP A 848 -2.53 19.85 1.18
C TRP A 848 -1.60 18.75 1.66
N GLU A 849 -0.95 18.08 0.72
CA GLU A 849 0.17 17.18 0.98
C GLU A 849 1.38 17.65 0.19
N LEU A 850 2.51 17.79 0.87
CA LEU A 850 3.78 18.25 0.30
C LEU A 850 4.86 17.24 0.62
N SER A 851 5.69 16.92 -0.38
CA SER A 851 6.93 16.18 -0.17
C SER A 851 8.05 16.84 -0.95
N TRP A 852 9.24 16.81 -0.37
CA TRP A 852 10.44 17.40 -0.95
C TRP A 852 11.65 16.50 -0.72
N GLY A 853 12.13 15.90 -1.80
CA GLY A 853 13.29 15.03 -1.80
C GLY A 853 14.52 15.74 -2.36
N ASN A 854 15.69 15.48 -1.78
CA ASN A 854 16.97 16.00 -2.20
C ASN A 854 17.98 14.86 -2.21
N THR A 855 18.65 14.65 -3.34
CA THR A 855 19.69 13.64 -3.50
C THR A 855 20.98 14.31 -3.96
N PHE A 856 22.04 14.08 -3.22
CA PHE A 856 23.38 14.56 -3.48
C PHE A 856 24.27 13.36 -3.75
N THR A 857 25.02 13.36 -4.84
CA THR A 857 26.03 12.34 -5.09
C THR A 857 27.39 13.04 -5.21
N TYR A 858 28.38 12.59 -4.45
CA TYR A 858 29.74 13.07 -4.53
C TYR A 858 30.70 11.88 -4.66
N LYS A 859 31.26 11.68 -5.84
CA LYS A 859 32.08 10.51 -6.16
C LYS A 859 31.37 9.19 -5.82
N ASN A 860 31.82 8.53 -4.78
CA ASN A 860 31.31 7.23 -4.33
C ASN A 860 30.30 7.33 -3.16
N PHE A 861 29.92 8.53 -2.76
CA PHE A 861 28.95 8.77 -1.69
C PHE A 861 27.66 9.33 -2.26
N ASP A 862 26.57 8.88 -1.71
CA ASP A 862 25.23 9.43 -1.94
C ASP A 862 24.57 9.84 -0.63
N LEU A 863 23.90 10.99 -0.61
CA LEU A 863 23.11 11.50 0.50
C LEU A 863 21.71 11.83 0.02
N SER A 864 20.71 11.22 0.64
CA SER A 864 19.29 11.51 0.36
C SER A 864 18.64 12.11 1.62
N ILE A 865 17.88 13.20 1.43
CA ILE A 865 17.13 13.88 2.49
C ILE A 865 15.70 14.05 2.01
N PHE A 866 14.73 13.60 2.79
CA PHE A 866 13.33 13.62 2.41
C PHE A 866 12.46 14.25 3.48
N PHE A 867 11.70 15.26 3.06
CA PHE A 867 10.70 15.95 3.88
C PHE A 867 9.30 15.61 3.39
N ARG A 868 8.35 15.51 4.30
CA ARG A 868 6.93 15.46 3.99
C ARG A 868 6.09 16.22 5.02
N GLY A 869 4.92 16.69 4.59
CA GLY A 869 4.00 17.40 5.47
C GLY A 869 2.57 17.34 4.96
N ARG A 870 1.65 17.53 5.90
CA ARG A 870 0.20 17.64 5.65
C ARG A 870 -0.31 18.91 6.30
N PHE A 871 -1.17 19.63 5.58
CA PHE A 871 -1.60 20.95 6.02
C PHE A 871 -3.09 21.18 5.74
N ASP A 872 -3.66 22.16 6.43
CA ASP A 872 -5.07 22.57 6.36
C ASP A 872 -6.02 21.43 6.74
N TYR A 873 -5.81 20.90 7.95
CA TYR A 873 -6.72 19.95 8.58
C TYR A 873 -6.69 20.07 10.10
N LYS A 874 -7.66 19.45 10.75
CA LYS A 874 -7.86 19.47 12.19
C LYS A 874 -7.85 18.04 12.75
N ILE A 875 -7.52 17.94 14.04
CA ILE A 875 -7.55 16.70 14.82
C ILE A 875 -8.36 16.99 16.10
N MET A 876 -9.39 16.18 16.35
CA MET A 876 -10.06 16.13 17.64
C MET A 876 -9.19 15.31 18.59
N ASN A 877 -8.57 15.98 19.55
CA ASN A 877 -7.60 15.36 20.46
C ASN A 877 -8.32 14.66 21.62
N GLN A 878 -8.55 13.35 21.50
CA GLN A 878 -9.17 12.56 22.56
C GLN A 878 -8.28 12.45 23.80
N TYR A 879 -6.94 12.43 23.66
CA TYR A 879 -6.05 12.41 24.81
C TYR A 879 -6.29 13.57 25.74
N GLU A 880 -6.27 14.80 25.21
CA GLU A 880 -6.57 16.01 25.99
C GLU A 880 -7.97 15.98 26.58
N MET A 881 -8.96 15.57 25.79
CA MET A 881 -10.35 15.54 26.24
C MET A 881 -10.58 14.53 27.38
N TYR A 882 -9.88 13.38 27.35
CA TYR A 882 -10.08 12.30 28.30
C TYR A 882 -9.11 12.30 29.48
N TYR A 883 -7.86 12.74 29.29
CA TYR A 883 -6.83 12.69 30.32
C TYR A 883 -6.23 14.07 30.68
N GLY A 884 -6.51 15.08 29.87
CA GLY A 884 -6.10 16.46 30.13
C GLY A 884 -7.10 17.28 30.98
N LEU A 885 -8.03 16.64 31.71
CA LEU A 885 -9.02 17.29 32.57
C LEU A 885 -8.98 16.71 33.97
N GLN A 886 -9.11 17.58 34.99
CA GLN A 886 -9.05 17.20 36.42
C GLN A 886 -10.20 16.27 36.85
N VAL A 887 -11.39 16.44 36.26
CA VAL A 887 -12.62 15.76 36.67
C VAL A 887 -12.75 14.33 36.15
N ILE A 888 -11.89 13.90 35.26
CA ILE A 888 -11.98 12.54 34.71
C ILE A 888 -11.64 11.50 35.78
N ALA A 889 -12.48 10.48 35.90
CA ALA A 889 -12.37 9.40 36.89
C ALA A 889 -11.28 8.37 36.50
N VAL A 890 -10.06 8.84 36.33
CA VAL A 890 -8.84 8.00 36.19
C VAL A 890 -7.81 8.47 37.20
N ASP A 891 -6.90 7.60 37.60
CA ASP A 891 -5.92 7.95 38.63
C ASP A 891 -4.94 8.99 38.12
N ASN A 892 -4.11 8.65 37.12
CA ASN A 892 -3.17 9.57 36.54
C ASN A 892 -3.76 10.39 35.40
N LYS A 893 -3.13 11.49 35.04
CA LYS A 893 -3.58 12.48 34.06
C LYS A 893 -2.41 13.03 33.28
N LEU A 894 -2.69 13.69 32.15
CA LEU A 894 -1.71 14.52 31.48
C LEU A 894 -1.34 15.74 32.34
N THR A 895 -0.13 16.24 32.23
CA THR A 895 0.34 17.48 32.90
C THR A 895 -0.54 18.67 32.54
N SER A 896 -1.06 18.71 31.30
CA SER A 896 -1.99 19.74 30.82
C SER A 896 -3.25 19.89 31.68
N ALA A 897 -3.69 18.85 32.40
CA ALA A 897 -4.84 18.93 33.31
C ALA A 897 -4.64 19.95 34.44
N TYR A 898 -3.40 20.20 34.83
CA TYR A 898 -3.03 21.13 35.91
C TYR A 898 -2.28 22.37 35.39
N GLU A 899 -2.02 22.42 34.08
CA GLU A 899 -1.39 23.57 33.42
C GLU A 899 -2.40 24.28 32.51
N GLU A 900 -2.41 24.03 31.21
CA GLU A 900 -3.26 24.73 30.23
C GLU A 900 -4.76 24.54 30.49
N ASN A 901 -5.18 23.36 30.93
CA ASN A 901 -6.58 23.01 31.18
C ASN A 901 -6.98 23.17 32.66
N ALA A 902 -6.13 23.73 33.53
CA ALA A 902 -6.40 23.88 34.98
C ALA A 902 -7.67 24.63 35.29
N HIS A 903 -8.12 25.50 34.38
CA HIS A 903 -9.33 26.27 34.49
C HIS A 903 -10.60 25.45 34.23
N ILE A 904 -10.51 24.29 33.59
CA ILE A 904 -11.64 23.40 33.28
C ILE A 904 -11.79 22.36 34.40
N LYS A 905 -12.88 22.48 35.17
CA LYS A 905 -13.24 21.59 36.29
C LYS A 905 -14.51 20.78 36.00
N GLY A 906 -15.15 21.05 34.89
CA GLY A 906 -16.33 20.35 34.42
C GLY A 906 -16.05 19.08 33.60
N PRO A 907 -17.11 18.28 33.28
CA PRO A 907 -16.98 17.10 32.45
C PRO A 907 -16.54 17.44 31.02
N LYS A 908 -15.96 16.48 30.34
CA LYS A 908 -15.59 16.60 28.93
C LYS A 908 -16.79 16.87 28.02
N VAL A 909 -16.60 17.72 27.03
CA VAL A 909 -17.60 18.10 26.02
C VAL A 909 -16.95 18.06 24.66
N ILE A 910 -17.61 17.47 23.66
CA ILE A 910 -17.15 17.55 22.27
C ILE A 910 -17.33 18.98 21.76
N CYS A 911 -16.26 19.77 21.81
CA CYS A 911 -16.24 21.15 21.37
C CYS A 911 -14.93 21.51 20.66
N ASP A 912 -14.92 22.67 20.02
CA ASP A 912 -13.76 23.17 19.27
C ASP A 912 -12.54 23.50 20.12
N TYR A 913 -12.65 23.53 21.46
CA TYR A 913 -11.51 23.64 22.37
C TYR A 913 -10.50 22.49 22.19
N PHE A 914 -11.01 21.27 22.00
CA PHE A 914 -10.19 20.07 21.78
C PHE A 914 -9.90 19.81 20.30
N LEU A 915 -10.38 20.68 19.40
CA LEU A 915 -10.16 20.58 17.95
C LEU A 915 -8.89 21.31 17.54
N GLN A 916 -7.78 20.59 17.55
CA GLN A 916 -6.44 21.13 17.35
C GLN A 916 -6.03 21.20 15.87
N ASN A 917 -4.98 21.98 15.59
CA ASN A 917 -4.38 22.06 14.27
C ASN A 917 -3.51 20.81 14.03
N GLY A 918 -3.86 20.02 13.00
CA GLY A 918 -3.14 18.80 12.64
C GLY A 918 -1.92 19.03 11.74
N ASN A 919 -1.64 20.26 11.31
CA ASN A 919 -0.53 20.56 10.39
C ASN A 919 0.81 20.08 10.92
N TYR A 920 1.60 19.47 10.04
CA TYR A 920 2.97 19.09 10.37
C TYR A 920 3.90 19.16 9.15
N LEU A 921 5.18 19.35 9.44
CA LEU A 921 6.30 19.13 8.52
C LEU A 921 7.30 18.21 9.19
N ARG A 922 7.63 17.08 8.55
CA ARG A 922 8.54 16.07 9.07
C ARG A 922 9.79 15.96 8.21
N LEU A 923 10.96 15.93 8.82
CA LEU A 923 12.14 15.34 8.22
C LEU A 923 12.03 13.81 8.38
N ASP A 924 11.56 13.19 7.32
CA ASP A 924 11.10 11.81 7.37
C ASP A 924 12.23 10.80 7.20
N ASN A 925 13.21 11.10 6.32
CA ASN A 925 14.28 10.17 6.00
C ASN A 925 15.57 10.91 5.66
N ILE A 926 16.68 10.43 6.22
CA ILE A 926 18.05 10.78 5.82
C ILE A 926 18.79 9.48 5.56
N THR A 927 19.36 9.31 4.37
CA THR A 927 20.17 8.14 4.00
C THR A 927 21.51 8.60 3.49
N LEU A 928 22.59 8.03 4.05
CA LEU A 928 23.95 8.16 3.57
C LEU A 928 24.40 6.81 3.01
N GLY A 929 24.80 6.78 1.74
CA GLY A 929 25.33 5.61 1.06
C GLY A 929 26.79 5.77 0.66
N TRP A 930 27.49 4.64 0.59
CA TRP A 930 28.86 4.55 0.08
C TRP A 930 29.01 3.34 -0.83
N THR A 931 29.42 3.60 -2.08
CA THR A 931 29.61 2.58 -3.11
C THR A 931 31.08 2.60 -3.54
N PRO A 932 31.98 1.85 -2.85
CA PRO A 932 33.40 1.82 -3.18
C PRO A 932 33.66 1.19 -4.54
N LYS A 933 34.63 1.72 -5.28
CA LYS A 933 35.15 1.07 -6.49
C LYS A 933 35.99 -0.12 -6.07
N LEU A 934 35.48 -1.34 -6.28
CA LEU A 934 36.18 -2.56 -5.95
C LEU A 934 36.92 -3.08 -7.18
N ASN A 935 38.20 -3.44 -6.98
CA ASN A 935 39.02 -4.03 -8.02
C ASN A 935 39.09 -5.57 -7.82
N THR A 936 37.92 -6.21 -7.74
CA THR A 936 37.80 -7.66 -7.53
C THR A 936 37.05 -8.32 -8.67
N LYS A 937 37.40 -9.56 -8.99
CA LYS A 937 36.69 -10.36 -10.02
C LYS A 937 35.39 -10.99 -9.50
N TRP A 938 35.17 -10.97 -8.18
CA TRP A 938 34.11 -11.69 -7.50
C TRP A 938 32.91 -10.79 -7.12
N ILE A 939 33.13 -9.51 -6.87
CA ILE A 939 32.10 -8.58 -6.44
C ILE A 939 32.00 -7.48 -7.52
N SER A 940 30.87 -7.46 -8.21
CA SER A 940 30.59 -6.46 -9.24
C SER A 940 30.11 -5.14 -8.66
N ASN A 941 29.38 -5.19 -7.53
CA ASN A 941 28.92 -4.02 -6.82
C ASN A 941 28.84 -4.26 -5.31
N LEU A 942 29.25 -3.26 -4.51
CA LEU A 942 29.06 -3.21 -3.07
C LEU A 942 28.54 -1.82 -2.70
N ARG A 943 27.44 -1.74 -1.98
CA ARG A 943 26.95 -0.49 -1.38
C ARG A 943 26.67 -0.72 0.09
N LEU A 944 27.20 0.16 0.95
CA LEU A 944 26.89 0.25 2.37
C LEU A 944 26.05 1.51 2.59
N TYR A 945 25.04 1.44 3.42
CA TYR A 945 24.21 2.60 3.72
C TYR A 945 23.75 2.64 5.18
N ALA A 946 23.52 3.85 5.67
CA ALA A 946 22.89 4.13 6.94
C ALA A 946 21.69 5.05 6.72
N THR A 947 20.56 4.73 7.37
CA THR A 947 19.32 5.50 7.25
C THR A 947 18.77 5.82 8.63
N ILE A 948 18.32 7.05 8.82
CA ILE A 948 17.52 7.48 9.96
C ILE A 948 16.15 7.90 9.46
N LYS A 949 15.08 7.31 10.02
CA LYS A 949 13.68 7.66 9.72
C LYS A 949 13.05 8.40 10.90
N ASN A 950 12.04 9.24 10.59
CA ASN A 950 11.32 10.05 11.57
C ASN A 950 12.27 10.89 12.45
N VAL A 951 13.13 11.70 11.79
CA VAL A 951 14.20 12.45 12.48
C VAL A 951 13.63 13.48 13.43
N PHE A 952 12.69 14.31 12.94
CA PHE A 952 11.88 15.22 13.75
C PHE A 952 10.58 15.61 13.04
N THR A 953 9.60 16.03 13.83
CA THR A 953 8.29 16.54 13.35
C THR A 953 8.04 17.93 13.92
N LEU A 954 7.79 18.90 13.06
CA LEU A 954 7.35 20.25 13.44
C LEU A 954 5.82 20.27 13.39
N THR A 955 5.17 20.44 14.53
CA THR A 955 3.71 20.49 14.67
C THR A 955 3.29 21.33 15.86
N LYS A 956 2.02 21.76 15.88
CA LYS A 956 1.36 22.37 17.05
C LYS A 956 0.34 21.42 17.70
N TYR A 957 0.22 20.19 17.20
CA TYR A 957 -0.61 19.17 17.81
C TYR A 957 0.02 18.70 19.13
N THR A 958 -0.74 18.72 20.23
CA THR A 958 -0.26 18.35 21.57
C THR A 958 -0.45 16.85 21.89
N GLY A 959 -1.13 16.07 21.04
CA GLY A 959 -1.17 14.61 21.18
C GLY A 959 0.16 13.95 20.81
N VAL A 960 0.22 12.63 20.89
CA VAL A 960 1.48 11.86 20.74
C VAL A 960 2.18 12.18 19.42
N ASP A 961 1.50 12.09 18.28
CA ASP A 961 2.04 12.40 16.96
C ASP A 961 0.89 12.56 15.95
N PRO A 962 0.86 13.62 15.11
CA PRO A 962 -0.21 13.80 14.12
C PRO A 962 -0.29 12.69 13.08
N THR A 963 0.77 11.88 12.88
CA THR A 963 0.78 10.77 11.91
C THR A 963 0.17 9.48 12.46
N THR A 964 -0.08 9.40 13.76
CA THR A 964 -0.84 8.29 14.37
C THR A 964 -2.35 8.45 14.19
N VAL A 965 -2.78 9.58 13.63
CA VAL A 965 -4.18 9.89 13.39
C VAL A 965 -4.57 9.48 11.98
N THR A 966 -5.68 8.77 11.83
CA THR A 966 -6.23 8.42 10.53
C THR A 966 -6.63 9.67 9.75
N THR A 967 -6.12 9.80 8.53
CA THR A 967 -6.43 10.90 7.60
C THR A 967 -7.17 10.43 6.35
N THR A 968 -7.53 9.17 6.30
CA THR A 968 -8.24 8.50 5.19
C THR A 968 -9.63 8.03 5.62
N GLY A 969 -10.47 7.67 4.65
CA GLY A 969 -11.83 7.20 4.94
C GLY A 969 -12.85 8.33 5.08
N LEU A 970 -13.96 8.04 5.74
CA LEU A 970 -15.08 8.97 5.94
C LEU A 970 -14.96 9.78 7.25
N TRP A 971 -14.30 9.20 8.25
CA TRP A 971 -14.21 9.69 9.62
C TRP A 971 -12.76 9.95 10.07
N PRO A 972 -11.97 10.72 9.31
CA PRO A 972 -10.58 11.02 9.63
C PRO A 972 -10.46 12.11 10.69
N GLY A 973 -9.29 12.22 11.32
CA GLY A 973 -8.97 13.34 12.22
C GLY A 973 -9.38 13.14 13.67
N ILE A 974 -9.65 11.90 14.10
CA ILE A 974 -9.84 11.58 15.52
C ILE A 974 -8.52 11.06 16.08
N GLY A 975 -7.93 11.81 17.01
CA GLY A 975 -6.73 11.41 17.75
C GLY A 975 -7.11 10.41 18.84
N GLY A 976 -6.97 9.11 18.55
CA GLY A 976 -7.36 8.02 19.43
C GLY A 976 -6.51 7.92 20.70
N MET A 977 -6.98 7.12 21.67
CA MET A 977 -6.31 6.86 22.93
C MET A 977 -5.47 5.58 22.87
N ASP A 978 -5.86 4.61 22.06
CA ASP A 978 -5.17 3.33 21.87
C ASP A 978 -4.09 3.49 20.77
N VAL A 979 -3.02 4.23 21.07
CA VAL A 979 -1.98 4.62 20.11
C VAL A 979 -0.71 3.83 20.38
N TYR A 980 -0.24 3.10 19.36
CA TYR A 980 1.06 2.45 19.40
C TYR A 980 2.19 3.50 19.36
N PRO A 981 3.30 3.35 20.12
CA PRO A 981 4.38 4.31 20.15
C PRO A 981 4.98 4.58 18.77
N THR A 982 5.29 5.84 18.48
CA THR A 982 6.00 6.21 17.25
C THR A 982 7.50 6.01 17.42
N ALA A 983 8.14 5.46 16.36
CA ALA A 983 9.57 5.19 16.36
C ALA A 983 10.37 6.23 15.57
N ARG A 984 11.57 6.50 16.06
CA ARG A 984 12.71 6.91 15.26
C ARG A 984 13.52 5.68 14.94
N ASN A 985 13.66 5.33 13.66
CA ASN A 985 14.33 4.10 13.22
C ASN A 985 15.73 4.40 12.72
N LEU A 986 16.69 3.61 13.15
CA LEU A 986 18.07 3.61 12.65
C LEU A 986 18.33 2.29 11.94
N THR A 987 18.70 2.35 10.65
CA THR A 987 18.96 1.19 9.78
C THR A 987 20.38 1.23 9.24
N PHE A 988 21.11 0.11 9.28
CA PHE A 988 22.36 -0.10 8.56
C PHE A 988 22.20 -1.24 7.57
N GLY A 989 22.55 -1.02 6.31
CA GLY A 989 22.36 -2.01 5.27
C GLY A 989 23.55 -2.20 4.36
N VAL A 990 23.55 -3.36 3.68
CA VAL A 990 24.55 -3.76 2.71
C VAL A 990 23.88 -4.39 1.48
N GLN A 991 24.34 -3.99 0.32
CA GLN A 991 23.93 -4.53 -0.99
C GLN A 991 25.17 -5.03 -1.71
N ILE A 992 25.15 -6.30 -2.14
CA ILE A 992 26.27 -6.95 -2.82
C ILE A 992 25.73 -7.62 -4.08
N SER A 993 26.47 -7.48 -5.19
CA SER A 993 26.23 -8.25 -6.42
C SER A 993 27.53 -8.96 -6.85
N TYR A 994 27.40 -10.23 -7.22
CA TYR A 994 28.49 -11.09 -7.66
C TYR A 994 28.43 -11.34 -9.14
#